data_35b00d8b65a0f3b0b70059a771bb5272
#
_entry.id   35b00d8b65a0f3b0b70059a771bb5272
#
_cell.length_a   1.000
_cell.length_b   1.000
_cell.length_c   1.000
_cell.angle_alpha   90.00
_cell.angle_beta   90.00
_cell.angle_gamma   90.00
#
_symmetry.space_group_name_H-M   'P 1'
#
loop_
_entity.id
_entity.type
_entity.pdbx_description
1 polymer ?
#
loop_
_entity_poly.entity_id
_entity_poly.type
_entity_poly.pdbx_seq_one_letter_code
_entity_poly.pdbx_strand_id
1 'polypeptide(L)'
;MNFRWKKSAVVCGVLILMVSPGATAFQPGAISDSELRQRIVRSMQDGCAWLRARQSGDGSWSAGAGAVWPASPVGCTSLAILSLINNDYPTDSEPVRRGLSYLRNLSPQEPGGRHGVYECSLMIMALCAVEEPDIDRDQIQRLVRLMENTLCRSGPTKGMWGYGLSRGGANTPGANSEDHSNSQFAVLALRDAAYYGIEVDRDVWKLSHEHWLAAQLPQGGWSYKNGDSTPRGSMTAAGLSTLAITHRMLQDDRDVDADGRPDCCVPHPPEEAFQRGRRWLGAPANFSVNANPGNPNWHYYYLYGLERAGRLGNVRFFGEYDWYRAGARYLVAAQRGDGSWNDRTTPDPVVSTTFALLFLSKGLSRVVVNKLDYTSDGINEDTTGEWNRHPLDVSNLIELVDSLKGWPPRLTSQVLSLTRLKDETAVVDMNQAPVLYLSGKDAPELTDVHVRWLREYIDEGGFIFAVANCQGGSFDTGFRDLVKRMFPDGDASLQRLQSDHPVYRSEYALPNAENVELYGVDFGCRTAIIYSPEDLGCLWQKWMRHEPRGRHPGLSQRIIRATRIGINVLAYATGREPPVKLSEDDQKRKNRGSQIERGLTEIAQLRHSGGWDTAPKALKNLLEALNETVGMAVSPQRRTIPITLQELRRFPLVYMHGRYRFRLSEQERDALRDYLSRGTVLFADACCGSTRFDRSFRDLMEQMYPEHPLQLIPEDHELYSEAIGYNIERVKLRKLVPGNAGASMQSRTETVPPILEGIEIDGRYAVIYSRYDISCALENQASLACDGYEEKDAMRLAVNIVLYAMLQDISWSPLLHGSAPVSSGSGSPTTSDQADQHDGVSGRDRTGETP
;
A
#
# COMPACT_ATOMS: atom_id res chain seq x y z
N MET A 1 18.81 75.70 -38.57
CA MET A 1 19.52 75.83 -39.88
C MET A 1 19.80 74.45 -40.42
N ASN A 2 19.24 74.17 -41.63
CA ASN A 2 19.57 73.15 -42.58
C ASN A 2 19.27 71.68 -42.12
N PHE A 3 18.15 71.20 -42.46
CA PHE A 3 17.59 70.42 -43.61
C PHE A 3 18.63 69.58 -44.39
N ARG A 4 18.40 68.23 -44.38
CA ARG A 4 18.37 67.43 -45.62
C ARG A 4 17.73 66.05 -45.45
N TRP A 5 16.70 65.89 -46.22
CA TRP A 5 16.01 64.58 -46.52
C TRP A 5 16.89 63.77 -47.48
N LYS A 6 16.78 62.40 -47.33
CA LYS A 6 16.86 61.50 -48.52
C LYS A 6 16.14 60.20 -48.22
N LYS A 7 14.99 60.04 -48.77
CA LYS A 7 14.52 59.11 -49.77
C LYS A 7 14.59 57.64 -49.42
N SER A 8 13.36 57.13 -49.37
CA SER A 8 12.89 55.67 -49.36
C SER A 8 13.45 54.84 -50.47
N ALA A 9 13.71 53.53 -50.18
CA ALA A 9 13.65 52.48 -51.15
C ALA A 9 12.94 51.26 -50.41
N VAL A 10 11.74 50.98 -50.93
CA VAL A 10 10.98 49.76 -50.58
C VAL A 10 11.60 48.60 -51.34
N VAL A 11 12.14 47.61 -50.59
CA VAL A 11 12.50 46.33 -51.14
C VAL A 11 11.55 45.31 -50.53
N CYS A 12 10.62 44.81 -51.36
CA CYS A 12 9.83 43.66 -51.09
C CYS A 12 10.73 42.43 -51.02
N GLY A 13 11.06 41.96 -49.81
CA GLY A 13 11.71 40.69 -49.60
C GLY A 13 10.63 39.65 -49.24
N VAL A 14 10.42 38.74 -50.16
CA VAL A 14 9.63 37.50 -49.90
C VAL A 14 10.36 36.64 -48.91
N LEU A 15 9.85 36.58 -47.65
CA LEU A 15 10.34 35.68 -46.63
C LEU A 15 9.77 34.28 -46.93
N ILE A 16 10.57 33.41 -47.52
CA ILE A 16 10.32 31.97 -47.60
C ILE A 16 10.51 31.43 -46.17
N LEU A 17 9.41 31.20 -45.46
CA LEU A 17 9.39 30.37 -44.24
C LEU A 17 9.75 28.94 -44.62
N MET A 18 11.02 28.59 -44.42
CA MET A 18 11.40 27.19 -44.33
C MET A 18 10.84 26.65 -43.02
N VAL A 19 9.72 25.96 -43.11
CA VAL A 19 9.23 25.12 -42.03
C VAL A 19 10.19 23.93 -41.93
N SER A 20 11.12 23.98 -40.99
CA SER A 20 11.86 22.82 -40.53
C SER A 20 10.84 21.83 -39.94
N PRO A 21 10.87 20.53 -40.29
CA PRO A 21 10.06 19.58 -39.63
C PRO A 21 10.47 19.58 -38.16
N GLY A 22 9.55 20.01 -37.29
CA GLY A 22 9.75 20.03 -35.87
C GLY A 22 10.15 18.62 -35.42
N ALA A 23 11.35 18.51 -34.89
CA ALA A 23 11.70 17.40 -34.04
C ALA A 23 10.66 17.40 -32.91
N THR A 24 9.70 16.49 -32.98
CA THR A 24 8.87 16.11 -31.84
C THR A 24 9.86 15.73 -30.75
N ALA A 25 10.05 16.63 -29.79
CA ALA A 25 10.71 16.29 -28.55
C ALA A 25 9.97 15.06 -27.99
N PHE A 26 10.63 13.94 -28.02
CA PHE A 26 10.21 12.72 -27.37
C PHE A 26 10.09 13.09 -25.88
N GLN A 27 8.88 13.42 -25.41
CA GLN A 27 8.61 13.44 -23.98
C GLN A 27 8.74 11.98 -23.54
N PRO A 28 9.75 11.64 -22.72
CA PRO A 28 9.81 10.29 -22.19
C PRO A 28 8.48 10.05 -21.48
N GLY A 29 7.71 9.06 -21.94
CA GLY A 29 6.47 8.67 -21.32
C GLY A 29 6.69 8.52 -19.81
N ALA A 30 5.76 8.96 -18.99
CA ALA A 30 5.86 8.88 -17.54
C ALA A 30 6.18 7.44 -17.16
N ILE A 31 7.37 7.23 -16.57
CA ILE A 31 7.84 5.92 -16.09
C ILE A 31 6.77 5.34 -15.17
N SER A 32 6.41 4.10 -15.39
CA SER A 32 5.43 3.37 -14.60
C SER A 32 5.87 3.20 -13.14
N ASP A 33 4.94 3.04 -12.22
CA ASP A 33 5.28 2.83 -10.81
C ASP A 33 6.06 1.52 -10.61
N SER A 34 5.72 0.46 -11.33
CA SER A 34 6.47 -0.80 -11.31
C SER A 34 7.87 -0.65 -11.90
N GLU A 35 8.01 0.06 -13.02
CA GLU A 35 9.32 0.36 -13.60
C GLU A 35 10.15 1.26 -12.67
N LEU A 36 9.52 2.26 -12.05
CA LEU A 36 10.19 3.09 -11.05
C LEU A 36 10.69 2.23 -9.88
N ARG A 37 9.87 1.31 -9.37
CA ARG A 37 10.26 0.39 -8.30
C ARG A 37 11.43 -0.50 -8.70
N GLN A 38 11.40 -1.10 -9.89
CA GLN A 38 12.51 -1.94 -10.38
C GLN A 38 13.80 -1.12 -10.48
N ARG A 39 13.72 0.11 -10.98
CA ARG A 39 14.87 1.03 -11.02
C ARG A 39 15.37 1.42 -9.64
N ILE A 40 14.46 1.68 -8.68
CA ILE A 40 14.83 1.95 -7.28
C ILE A 40 15.60 0.77 -6.69
N VAL A 41 15.06 -0.45 -6.81
CA VAL A 41 15.70 -1.66 -6.26
C VAL A 41 17.10 -1.85 -6.87
N ARG A 42 17.24 -1.68 -8.19
CA ARG A 42 18.55 -1.75 -8.86
C ARG A 42 19.50 -0.67 -8.35
N SER A 43 19.04 0.58 -8.26
CA SER A 43 19.84 1.69 -7.75
C SER A 43 20.31 1.45 -6.31
N MET A 44 19.47 0.86 -5.47
CA MET A 44 19.83 0.48 -4.10
C MET A 44 20.92 -0.62 -4.10
N GLN A 45 20.78 -1.64 -4.94
CA GLN A 45 21.77 -2.72 -5.09
C GLN A 45 23.13 -2.18 -5.53
N ASP A 46 23.16 -1.34 -6.57
CA ASP A 46 24.38 -0.73 -7.10
C ASP A 46 25.04 0.19 -6.06
N GLY A 47 24.25 0.99 -5.36
CA GLY A 47 24.74 1.87 -4.28
C GLY A 47 25.33 1.09 -3.10
N CYS A 48 24.69 0.01 -2.67
CA CYS A 48 25.20 -0.88 -1.63
C CYS A 48 26.47 -1.59 -2.07
N ALA A 49 26.55 -2.03 -3.31
CA ALA A 49 27.76 -2.66 -3.85
C ALA A 49 28.93 -1.67 -3.84
N TRP A 50 28.70 -0.42 -4.30
CA TRP A 50 29.70 0.64 -4.25
C TRP A 50 30.16 0.93 -2.82
N LEU A 51 29.23 1.04 -1.86
CA LEU A 51 29.51 1.33 -0.46
C LEU A 51 30.37 0.23 0.17
N ARG A 52 30.03 -1.04 -0.06
CA ARG A 52 30.83 -2.18 0.41
C ARG A 52 32.26 -2.16 -0.11
N ALA A 53 32.45 -1.82 -1.39
CA ALA A 53 33.79 -1.74 -2.00
C ALA A 53 34.66 -0.62 -1.42
N ARG A 54 34.11 0.31 -0.63
CA ARG A 54 34.80 1.43 0.02
C ARG A 54 35.16 1.18 1.47
N GLN A 55 34.83 0.01 2.03
CA GLN A 55 35.18 -0.32 3.40
C GLN A 55 36.70 -0.49 3.55
N SER A 56 37.29 0.16 4.51
CA SER A 56 38.74 0.09 4.86
C SER A 56 39.12 -1.25 5.48
N GLY A 57 40.41 -1.55 5.55
CA GLY A 57 40.93 -2.79 6.13
C GLY A 57 40.59 -2.99 7.60
N ASP A 58 40.45 -1.90 8.37
CA ASP A 58 40.03 -1.90 9.78
C ASP A 58 38.52 -2.03 10.01
N GLY A 59 37.74 -2.10 8.94
CA GLY A 59 36.27 -2.19 8.96
C GLY A 59 35.55 -0.84 8.94
N SER A 60 36.26 0.27 8.97
CA SER A 60 35.67 1.61 8.93
C SER A 60 35.33 2.05 7.51
N TRP A 61 34.48 3.07 7.43
CA TRP A 61 34.34 3.95 6.26
C TRP A 61 34.79 5.35 6.63
N SER A 62 35.50 6.00 5.74
CA SER A 62 35.98 7.36 5.95
C SER A 62 35.63 8.24 4.75
N ALA A 63 35.37 9.48 5.04
CA ALA A 63 35.27 10.51 4.01
C ALA A 63 36.65 10.82 3.40
N GLY A 64 36.67 11.23 2.13
CA GLY A 64 37.91 11.65 1.46
C GLY A 64 38.59 12.84 2.12
N ALA A 65 39.89 13.02 1.87
CA ALA A 65 40.65 14.15 2.40
C ALA A 65 40.00 15.48 1.98
N GLY A 66 39.66 16.33 2.96
CA GLY A 66 39.00 17.61 2.74
C GLY A 66 37.48 17.61 2.96
N ALA A 67 36.87 16.51 3.31
CA ALA A 67 35.44 16.44 3.64
C ALA A 67 35.11 17.27 4.90
N VAL A 68 34.01 18.00 4.85
CA VAL A 68 33.64 18.96 5.89
C VAL A 68 32.77 18.35 6.98
N TRP A 69 31.99 17.29 6.69
CA TRP A 69 31.10 16.62 7.67
C TRP A 69 30.38 15.40 7.05
N PRO A 70 30.14 14.35 7.83
CA PRO A 70 30.87 13.86 8.99
C PRO A 70 32.18 13.19 8.57
N ALA A 71 33.25 14.00 8.57
CA ALA A 71 34.55 13.56 8.08
C ALA A 71 35.20 12.44 8.92
N SER A 72 34.67 12.20 10.13
CA SER A 72 35.24 11.19 11.00
C SER A 72 34.83 9.78 10.56
N PRO A 73 35.72 8.80 10.68
CA PRO A 73 35.41 7.39 10.43
C PRO A 73 34.22 6.88 11.26
N VAL A 74 34.01 7.38 12.48
CA VAL A 74 32.89 7.00 13.34
C VAL A 74 31.55 7.33 12.71
N GLY A 75 31.38 8.58 12.25
CA GLY A 75 30.15 9.02 11.63
C GLY A 75 29.86 8.32 10.30
N CYS A 76 30.88 8.21 9.43
CA CYS A 76 30.75 7.53 8.14
C CYS A 76 30.46 6.03 8.30
N THR A 77 31.14 5.34 9.24
CA THR A 77 30.91 3.93 9.53
C THR A 77 29.50 3.69 10.05
N SER A 78 29.03 4.53 10.96
CA SER A 78 27.67 4.46 11.50
C SER A 78 26.62 4.66 10.41
N LEU A 79 26.77 5.64 9.52
CA LEU A 79 25.89 5.85 8.37
C LEU A 79 25.92 4.68 7.39
N ALA A 80 27.10 4.10 7.12
CA ALA A 80 27.24 2.96 6.23
C ALA A 80 26.52 1.72 6.78
N ILE A 81 26.68 1.42 8.07
CA ILE A 81 25.98 0.32 8.76
C ILE A 81 24.45 0.56 8.67
N LEU A 82 23.97 1.74 9.05
CA LEU A 82 22.55 2.09 8.95
C LEU A 82 22.02 1.91 7.53
N SER A 83 22.77 2.32 6.52
CA SER A 83 22.36 2.19 5.12
C SER A 83 22.28 0.72 4.71
N LEU A 84 23.27 -0.10 5.04
CA LEU A 84 23.30 -1.52 4.70
C LEU A 84 22.14 -2.27 5.36
N ILE A 85 21.93 -2.10 6.67
CA ILE A 85 20.81 -2.75 7.41
C ILE A 85 19.45 -2.34 6.82
N ASN A 86 19.25 -1.05 6.51
CA ASN A 86 17.99 -0.59 5.90
C ASN A 86 17.81 -1.05 4.43
N ASN A 87 18.86 -1.62 3.81
CA ASN A 87 18.81 -2.25 2.49
C ASN A 87 18.92 -3.80 2.58
N ASP A 88 18.40 -4.37 3.67
CA ASP A 88 18.24 -5.81 3.89
C ASP A 88 19.56 -6.62 3.99
N TYR A 89 20.68 -5.96 4.30
CA TYR A 89 21.88 -6.68 4.65
C TYR A 89 21.74 -7.25 6.07
N PRO A 90 21.95 -8.55 6.25
CA PRO A 90 21.94 -9.17 7.58
C PRO A 90 22.97 -8.52 8.51
N THR A 91 22.64 -8.43 9.80
CA THR A 91 23.53 -7.83 10.80
C THR A 91 24.83 -8.61 10.97
N ASP A 92 24.81 -9.92 10.69
CA ASP A 92 25.96 -10.82 10.68
C ASP A 92 26.72 -10.82 9.34
N SER A 93 26.28 -10.07 8.33
CA SER A 93 27.01 -9.95 7.07
C SER A 93 28.41 -9.35 7.28
N GLU A 94 29.37 -9.80 6.50
CA GLU A 94 30.78 -9.44 6.67
C GLU A 94 31.02 -7.92 6.76
N PRO A 95 30.48 -7.07 5.86
CA PRO A 95 30.73 -5.63 5.97
C PRO A 95 30.10 -5.00 7.20
N VAL A 96 28.88 -5.42 7.60
CA VAL A 96 28.21 -4.89 8.79
C VAL A 96 28.97 -5.32 10.05
N ARG A 97 29.32 -6.60 10.17
CA ARG A 97 30.07 -7.13 11.31
C ARG A 97 31.44 -6.46 11.50
N ARG A 98 32.19 -6.19 10.42
CA ARG A 98 33.48 -5.47 10.50
C ARG A 98 33.29 -4.02 10.94
N GLY A 99 32.27 -3.33 10.41
CA GLY A 99 31.94 -1.96 10.81
C GLY A 99 31.54 -1.89 12.30
N LEU A 100 30.71 -2.83 12.77
CA LEU A 100 30.36 -2.94 14.19
C LEU A 100 31.54 -3.22 15.07
N SER A 101 32.43 -4.10 14.63
CA SER A 101 33.70 -4.36 15.37
C SER A 101 34.53 -3.09 15.52
N TYR A 102 34.65 -2.27 14.48
CA TYR A 102 35.29 -0.96 14.55
C TYR A 102 34.62 -0.06 15.60
N LEU A 103 33.28 0.13 15.56
CA LEU A 103 32.56 1.00 16.50
C LEU A 103 32.64 0.50 17.96
N ARG A 104 32.57 -0.81 18.18
CA ARG A 104 32.63 -1.44 19.52
C ARG A 104 33.99 -1.36 20.16
N ASN A 105 35.07 -1.29 19.37
CA ASN A 105 36.45 -1.20 19.84
C ASN A 105 36.97 0.23 20.03
N LEU A 106 36.11 1.25 19.85
CA LEU A 106 36.48 2.64 20.11
C LEU A 106 36.81 2.85 21.59
N SER A 107 37.73 3.77 21.86
CA SER A 107 38.08 4.12 23.24
C SER A 107 36.90 4.79 23.97
N PRO A 108 36.80 4.73 25.30
CA PRO A 108 35.73 5.38 26.06
C PRO A 108 35.66 6.89 25.88
N GLN A 109 36.70 7.55 25.37
CA GLN A 109 36.75 8.98 25.06
C GLN A 109 36.17 9.29 23.66
N GLU A 110 35.93 8.30 22.83
CA GLU A 110 35.35 8.41 21.52
C GLU A 110 33.84 8.04 21.56
N PRO A 111 33.00 8.71 20.76
CA PRO A 111 33.33 9.82 19.90
C PRO A 111 33.58 11.11 20.68
N GLY A 112 34.59 11.92 20.28
CA GLY A 112 35.00 13.09 21.02
C GLY A 112 35.52 14.25 20.16
N GLY A 113 35.53 14.11 18.87
CA GLY A 113 36.05 15.06 17.93
C GLY A 113 35.26 16.35 17.80
N ARG A 114 35.62 17.18 16.81
CA ARG A 114 34.95 18.45 16.51
C ARG A 114 33.46 18.28 16.18
N HIS A 115 33.04 17.13 15.68
CA HIS A 115 31.67 16.78 15.32
C HIS A 115 31.04 15.74 16.23
N GLY A 116 31.46 15.72 17.49
CA GLY A 116 31.14 14.67 18.46
C GLY A 116 29.64 14.39 18.65
N VAL A 117 28.78 15.42 18.56
CA VAL A 117 27.32 15.23 18.69
C VAL A 117 26.78 14.43 17.52
N TYR A 118 27.19 14.69 16.29
CA TYR A 118 26.79 13.89 15.13
C TYR A 118 27.31 12.48 15.21
N GLU A 119 28.58 12.31 15.55
CA GLU A 119 29.23 10.99 15.67
C GLU A 119 28.55 10.14 16.73
N CYS A 120 28.30 10.73 17.91
CA CYS A 120 27.58 10.08 19.00
C CYS A 120 26.14 9.71 18.58
N SER A 121 25.44 10.62 17.94
CA SER A 121 24.09 10.40 17.47
C SER A 121 24.02 9.26 16.46
N LEU A 122 24.87 9.28 15.43
CA LEU A 122 24.89 8.24 14.40
C LEU A 122 25.32 6.89 14.95
N MET A 123 26.26 6.88 15.91
CA MET A 123 26.70 5.65 16.57
C MET A 123 25.58 5.03 17.41
N ILE A 124 24.82 5.81 18.19
CA ILE A 124 23.64 5.33 18.91
C ILE A 124 22.65 4.71 17.94
N MET A 125 22.31 5.41 16.86
CA MET A 125 21.37 4.92 15.86
C MET A 125 21.82 3.62 15.21
N ALA A 126 23.12 3.48 14.88
CA ALA A 126 23.69 2.27 14.27
C ALA A 126 23.64 1.08 15.22
N LEU A 127 24.03 1.26 16.48
CA LEU A 127 24.03 0.20 17.50
C LEU A 127 22.57 -0.22 17.85
N CYS A 128 21.65 0.74 17.96
CA CYS A 128 20.24 0.42 18.18
C CYS A 128 19.61 -0.37 17.02
N ALA A 129 20.02 -0.10 15.79
CA ALA A 129 19.48 -0.76 14.59
C ALA A 129 19.89 -2.23 14.46
N VAL A 130 20.95 -2.65 15.18
CA VAL A 130 21.44 -4.05 15.17
C VAL A 130 20.63 -4.94 16.10
N GLU A 131 20.02 -4.38 17.15
CA GLU A 131 19.22 -5.10 18.15
C GLU A 131 20.00 -6.22 18.90
N GLU A 132 21.27 -5.98 19.29
CA GLU A 132 22.09 -6.88 20.13
C GLU A 132 22.23 -6.34 21.56
N PRO A 133 21.18 -6.41 22.41
CA PRO A 133 21.18 -5.78 23.74
C PRO A 133 22.24 -6.34 24.70
N ASP A 134 22.58 -7.59 24.58
CA ASP A 134 23.61 -8.23 25.45
C ASP A 134 25.03 -7.67 25.21
N ILE A 135 25.26 -7.05 24.04
CA ILE A 135 26.56 -6.51 23.65
C ILE A 135 26.58 -4.98 23.76
N ASP A 136 25.54 -4.30 23.25
CA ASP A 136 25.61 -2.87 22.96
C ASP A 136 24.94 -1.99 24.02
N ARG A 137 24.12 -2.56 24.91
CA ARG A 137 23.31 -1.80 25.88
C ARG A 137 24.13 -0.82 26.72
N ASP A 138 25.25 -1.26 27.31
CA ASP A 138 26.07 -0.43 28.19
C ASP A 138 26.72 0.72 27.41
N GLN A 139 27.17 0.46 26.19
CA GLN A 139 27.74 1.47 25.33
C GLN A 139 26.68 2.52 24.90
N ILE A 140 25.49 2.08 24.47
CA ILE A 140 24.38 2.98 24.14
C ILE A 140 24.00 3.83 25.36
N GLN A 141 23.87 3.22 26.54
CA GLN A 141 23.53 3.96 27.75
C GLN A 141 24.57 5.02 28.13
N ARG A 142 25.85 4.71 27.96
CA ARG A 142 26.95 5.68 28.17
C ARG A 142 26.84 6.85 27.19
N LEU A 143 26.58 6.57 25.90
CA LEU A 143 26.43 7.59 24.86
C LEU A 143 25.18 8.46 25.09
N VAL A 144 24.06 7.87 25.53
CA VAL A 144 22.84 8.61 25.90
C VAL A 144 23.11 9.59 27.04
N ARG A 145 23.77 9.13 28.13
CA ARG A 145 24.13 10.03 29.24
C ARG A 145 25.05 11.16 28.78
N LEU A 146 25.95 10.91 27.85
CA LEU A 146 26.81 11.94 27.28
C LEU A 146 26.00 12.97 26.51
N MET A 147 25.03 12.54 25.71
CA MET A 147 24.10 13.41 24.96
C MET A 147 23.21 14.25 25.91
N GLU A 148 22.67 13.65 26.99
CA GLU A 148 21.88 14.35 28.01
C GLU A 148 22.71 15.43 28.74
N ASN A 149 23.97 15.12 29.04
CA ASN A 149 24.88 16.04 29.71
C ASN A 149 25.32 17.23 28.85
N THR A 150 25.31 17.08 27.52
CA THR A 150 25.70 18.13 26.57
C THR A 150 24.54 18.99 26.11
N LEU A 151 23.30 18.65 26.46
CA LEU A 151 22.13 19.49 26.20
C LEU A 151 22.30 20.87 26.84
N CYS A 152 22.06 21.93 26.08
CA CYS A 152 22.00 23.29 26.59
C CYS A 152 20.74 23.46 27.44
N ARG A 153 20.90 23.73 28.74
CA ARG A 153 19.79 23.83 29.70
C ARG A 153 19.40 25.26 30.04
N SER A 154 20.10 26.27 29.51
CA SER A 154 19.85 27.68 29.82
C SER A 154 20.20 28.60 28.64
N GLY A 155 19.75 29.85 28.71
CA GLY A 155 20.02 30.86 27.67
C GLY A 155 19.17 30.73 26.42
N PRO A 156 19.49 31.47 25.35
CA PRO A 156 18.71 31.51 24.11
C PRO A 156 18.69 30.19 23.33
N THR A 157 19.69 29.30 23.56
CA THR A 157 19.81 28.01 22.88
C THR A 157 19.40 26.84 23.78
N LYS A 158 18.66 27.13 24.88
CA LYS A 158 18.08 26.11 25.74
C LYS A 158 17.30 25.10 24.94
N GLY A 159 17.59 23.79 25.10
CA GLY A 159 16.95 22.70 24.36
C GLY A 159 17.68 22.29 23.08
N MET A 160 18.86 22.87 22.82
CA MET A 160 19.70 22.56 21.66
C MET A 160 21.00 21.84 22.02
N TRP A 161 21.66 21.30 21.01
CA TRP A 161 23.01 20.78 21.02
C TRP A 161 23.92 21.51 20.05
N GLY A 162 25.18 21.66 20.43
CA GLY A 162 26.24 22.14 19.57
C GLY A 162 27.04 21.00 18.93
N TYR A 163 28.22 21.33 18.38
CA TYR A 163 29.06 20.33 17.71
C TYR A 163 29.83 19.41 18.67
N GLY A 164 30.35 19.95 19.76
CA GLY A 164 31.23 19.22 20.69
C GLY A 164 30.48 18.53 21.82
N LEU A 165 31.06 17.45 22.35
CA LEU A 165 30.54 16.68 23.49
C LEU A 165 31.06 17.18 24.85
N SER A 166 31.85 18.23 24.91
CA SER A 166 32.29 18.84 26.15
C SER A 166 31.39 20.02 26.53
N ARG A 167 30.96 20.09 27.78
CA ARG A 167 30.36 21.30 28.33
C ARG A 167 31.37 22.45 28.24
N GLY A 168 31.21 23.35 27.27
CA GLY A 168 31.91 24.61 27.28
C GLY A 168 31.40 25.45 28.45
N GLY A 169 32.23 25.72 29.44
CA GLY A 169 31.96 26.79 30.38
C GLY A 169 31.71 28.11 29.62
N ALA A 170 30.99 29.04 30.22
CA ALA A 170 30.58 30.32 29.61
C ALA A 170 31.69 31.20 28.98
N ASN A 171 32.95 30.73 29.03
CA ASN A 171 34.12 31.43 28.51
C ASN A 171 34.96 30.59 27.50
N THR A 172 34.42 29.46 26.95
CA THR A 172 35.12 28.72 25.91
C THR A 172 34.82 29.32 24.53
N PRO A 173 35.83 29.63 23.67
CA PRO A 173 35.61 30.05 22.32
C PRO A 173 34.82 28.97 21.57
N GLY A 174 33.55 29.27 21.23
CA GLY A 174 32.59 28.32 20.65
C GLY A 174 31.27 28.23 21.41
N ALA A 175 31.06 29.02 22.47
CA ALA A 175 29.87 29.02 23.33
C ALA A 175 28.52 29.36 22.64
N ASN A 176 28.50 29.56 21.31
CA ASN A 176 27.29 29.74 20.46
C ASN A 176 27.35 28.82 19.25
N SER A 177 27.80 27.56 19.44
CA SER A 177 27.92 26.59 18.38
C SER A 177 26.68 25.73 18.19
N GLU A 178 25.64 25.97 19.03
CA GLU A 178 24.39 25.22 18.95
C GLU A 178 23.66 25.56 17.66
N ASP A 179 23.15 24.53 17.00
CA ASP A 179 22.36 24.67 15.79
C ASP A 179 21.28 23.58 15.67
N HIS A 180 20.30 23.83 14.80
CA HIS A 180 19.20 22.92 14.58
C HIS A 180 19.60 21.59 13.94
N SER A 181 20.70 21.56 13.18
CA SER A 181 21.18 20.35 12.53
C SER A 181 21.75 19.33 13.52
N ASN A 182 22.60 19.76 14.47
CA ASN A 182 23.07 18.91 15.57
C ASN A 182 21.91 18.46 16.46
N SER A 183 21.01 19.39 16.79
CA SER A 183 19.87 19.15 17.67
C SER A 183 18.91 18.08 17.14
N GLN A 184 18.60 18.07 15.84
CA GLN A 184 17.75 17.02 15.28
C GLN A 184 18.39 15.64 15.34
N PHE A 185 19.70 15.51 15.07
CA PHE A 185 20.39 14.23 15.16
C PHE A 185 20.44 13.70 16.60
N ALA A 186 20.62 14.60 17.58
CA ALA A 186 20.56 14.24 18.99
C ALA A 186 19.17 13.67 19.34
N VAL A 187 18.09 14.36 18.96
CA VAL A 187 16.72 13.90 19.20
C VAL A 187 16.41 12.57 18.50
N LEU A 188 16.87 12.37 17.27
CA LEU A 188 16.71 11.10 16.55
C LEU A 188 17.42 9.94 17.28
N ALA A 189 18.67 10.15 17.69
CA ALA A 189 19.44 9.14 18.38
C ALA A 189 18.84 8.76 19.74
N LEU A 190 18.43 9.76 20.51
CA LEU A 190 17.79 9.54 21.81
C LEU A 190 16.43 8.83 21.67
N ARG A 191 15.68 9.10 20.60
CA ARG A 191 14.47 8.34 20.27
C ARG A 191 14.79 6.87 20.00
N ASP A 192 15.77 6.58 19.17
CA ASP A 192 16.16 5.20 18.84
C ASP A 192 16.66 4.47 20.10
N ALA A 193 17.41 5.15 20.97
CA ALA A 193 17.81 4.61 22.27
C ALA A 193 16.60 4.34 23.19
N ALA A 194 15.62 5.25 23.24
CA ALA A 194 14.39 5.04 24.00
C ALA A 194 13.60 3.83 23.47
N TYR A 195 13.55 3.64 22.16
CA TYR A 195 12.91 2.48 21.51
C TYR A 195 13.68 1.17 21.73
N TYR A 196 14.99 1.27 21.91
CA TYR A 196 15.82 0.15 22.33
C TYR A 196 15.66 -0.22 23.82
N GLY A 197 14.95 0.59 24.60
CA GLY A 197 14.69 0.37 26.03
C GLY A 197 15.73 1.02 26.95
N ILE A 198 16.43 2.03 26.49
CA ILE A 198 17.27 2.91 27.32
C ILE A 198 16.42 4.08 27.79
N GLU A 199 16.38 4.30 29.10
CA GLU A 199 15.67 5.43 29.68
C GLU A 199 16.37 6.75 29.31
N VAL A 200 15.60 7.70 28.76
CA VAL A 200 16.02 9.07 28.43
C VAL A 200 15.29 10.03 29.34
N ASP A 201 16.00 11.00 29.92
CA ASP A 201 15.45 12.02 30.81
C ASP A 201 14.31 12.79 30.12
N ARG A 202 13.13 12.81 30.72
CA ARG A 202 11.93 13.50 30.19
C ARG A 202 12.19 14.99 29.92
N ASP A 203 13.05 15.63 30.71
CA ASP A 203 13.39 17.03 30.48
C ASP A 203 14.10 17.27 29.16
N VAL A 204 14.81 16.28 28.64
CA VAL A 204 15.43 16.37 27.30
C VAL A 204 14.37 16.59 26.23
N TRP A 205 13.29 15.79 26.27
CA TRP A 205 12.18 15.92 25.33
C TRP A 205 11.45 17.24 25.47
N LYS A 206 11.18 17.64 26.72
CA LYS A 206 10.48 18.87 27.03
C LYS A 206 11.25 20.10 26.57
N LEU A 207 12.55 20.20 26.93
CA LEU A 207 13.36 21.34 26.58
C LEU A 207 13.55 21.47 25.07
N SER A 208 13.78 20.34 24.40
CA SER A 208 13.90 20.34 22.93
C SER A 208 12.59 20.73 22.26
N HIS A 209 11.47 20.19 22.72
CA HIS A 209 10.13 20.53 22.22
C HIS A 209 9.84 22.02 22.33
N GLU A 210 10.02 22.61 23.54
CA GLU A 210 9.82 24.03 23.81
C GLU A 210 10.71 24.89 22.89
N HIS A 211 11.97 24.49 22.68
CA HIS A 211 12.87 25.21 21.80
C HIS A 211 12.37 25.25 20.36
N TRP A 212 12.02 24.07 19.78
CA TRP A 212 11.60 24.00 18.39
C TRP A 212 10.28 24.72 18.12
N LEU A 213 9.38 24.78 19.10
CA LEU A 213 8.18 25.61 19.03
C LEU A 213 8.54 27.11 18.98
N ALA A 214 9.43 27.55 19.88
CA ALA A 214 9.82 28.96 19.99
C ALA A 214 10.70 29.45 18.82
N ALA A 215 11.49 28.55 18.22
CA ALA A 215 12.43 28.87 17.14
C ALA A 215 11.80 28.91 15.75
N GLN A 216 10.52 28.56 15.63
CA GLN A 216 9.84 28.60 14.33
C GLN A 216 9.70 30.04 13.83
N LEU A 217 10.13 30.24 12.59
CA LEU A 217 10.04 31.57 11.96
C LEU A 217 8.58 31.94 11.60
N PRO A 218 8.25 33.24 11.50
CA PRO A 218 6.91 33.69 11.13
C PRO A 218 6.38 33.06 9.83
N GLN A 219 7.28 32.76 8.87
CA GLN A 219 6.96 32.13 7.60
C GLN A 219 6.56 30.64 7.74
N GLY A 220 6.77 30.04 8.92
CA GLY A 220 6.41 28.64 9.18
C GLY A 220 7.57 27.64 9.13
N GLY A 221 8.70 27.99 8.53
CA GLY A 221 9.89 27.13 8.49
C GLY A 221 10.88 27.40 9.63
N TRP A 222 12.02 26.68 9.61
CA TRP A 222 13.12 26.88 10.55
C TRP A 222 14.41 27.23 9.85
N SER A 223 15.23 28.07 10.51
CA SER A 223 16.56 28.45 10.11
C SER A 223 17.63 27.46 10.60
N TYR A 224 18.91 27.68 10.22
CA TYR A 224 20.01 26.83 10.68
C TYR A 224 20.41 27.12 12.14
N LYS A 225 20.46 28.40 12.52
CA LYS A 225 20.81 28.84 13.87
C LYS A 225 19.69 29.67 14.47
N ASN A 226 19.59 29.65 15.79
CA ASN A 226 18.72 30.55 16.48
C ASN A 226 19.11 32.00 16.18
N GLY A 227 18.15 32.84 15.79
CA GLY A 227 18.34 34.23 15.38
C GLY A 227 18.56 34.48 13.89
N ASP A 228 18.80 33.43 13.06
CA ASP A 228 18.75 33.57 11.60
C ASP A 228 17.28 33.75 11.16
N SER A 229 17.06 34.59 10.14
CA SER A 229 15.71 34.90 9.62
C SER A 229 15.29 34.10 8.37
N THR A 230 16.21 33.33 7.80
CA THR A 230 15.96 32.57 6.55
C THR A 230 15.65 31.13 6.82
N PRO A 231 14.41 30.68 6.53
CA PRO A 231 14.08 29.27 6.64
C PRO A 231 14.79 28.44 5.56
N ARG A 232 15.13 27.19 5.90
CA ARG A 232 15.78 26.22 4.98
C ARG A 232 14.96 24.96 4.91
N GLY A 233 14.92 24.31 3.76
CA GLY A 233 14.22 23.05 3.56
C GLY A 233 14.69 21.96 4.52
N SER A 234 16.02 21.79 4.65
CA SER A 234 16.61 20.82 5.58
C SER A 234 16.25 21.06 7.05
N MET A 235 16.22 22.33 7.46
CA MET A 235 15.89 22.68 8.85
C MET A 235 14.38 22.63 9.11
N THR A 236 13.57 22.93 8.11
CA THR A 236 12.12 22.74 8.22
C THR A 236 11.75 21.26 8.32
N ALA A 237 12.40 20.41 7.52
CA ALA A 237 12.25 18.95 7.66
C ALA A 237 12.74 18.45 9.03
N ALA A 238 13.83 19.04 9.56
CA ALA A 238 14.33 18.75 10.90
C ALA A 238 13.33 19.13 12.00
N GLY A 239 12.72 20.31 11.91
CA GLY A 239 11.71 20.79 12.85
C GLY A 239 10.49 19.90 12.87
N LEU A 240 9.97 19.53 11.70
CA LEU A 240 8.85 18.58 11.57
C LEU A 240 9.17 17.23 12.20
N SER A 241 10.32 16.65 11.93
CA SER A 241 10.77 15.38 12.50
C SER A 241 10.91 15.46 14.02
N THR A 242 11.53 16.53 14.52
CA THR A 242 11.77 16.72 15.95
C THR A 242 10.47 16.92 16.72
N LEU A 243 9.56 17.75 16.22
CA LEU A 243 8.24 17.94 16.83
C LEU A 243 7.43 16.63 16.85
N ALA A 244 7.44 15.85 15.78
CA ALA A 244 6.79 14.55 15.74
C ALA A 244 7.35 13.59 16.80
N ILE A 245 8.67 13.54 16.99
CA ILE A 245 9.32 12.70 17.99
C ILE A 245 8.99 13.20 19.41
N THR A 246 9.24 14.48 19.70
CA THR A 246 9.08 15.02 21.05
C THR A 246 7.62 15.02 21.51
N HIS A 247 6.68 15.26 20.60
CA HIS A 247 5.25 15.11 20.88
C HIS A 247 4.92 13.69 21.33
N ARG A 248 5.42 12.68 20.63
CA ARG A 248 5.21 11.26 20.97
C ARG A 248 5.88 10.90 22.33
N MET A 249 7.11 11.37 22.58
CA MET A 249 7.83 11.06 23.81
C MET A 249 7.30 11.78 25.06
N LEU A 250 6.53 12.85 24.86
CA LEU A 250 5.90 13.63 25.93
C LEU A 250 4.48 13.18 26.26
N GLN A 251 3.91 12.19 25.56
CA GLN A 251 2.61 11.61 25.91
C GLN A 251 2.62 11.17 27.39
N ASP A 252 1.52 11.43 28.07
CA ASP A 252 1.36 11.03 29.47
C ASP A 252 -0.05 10.46 29.75
N ASP A 253 -0.22 9.95 30.95
CA ASP A 253 -1.45 9.30 31.42
C ASP A 253 -2.20 10.18 32.43
N ARG A 254 -2.03 11.53 32.41
CA ARG A 254 -2.66 12.44 33.39
C ARG A 254 -4.18 12.48 33.29
N ASP A 255 -4.72 12.19 32.10
CA ASP A 255 -6.16 12.22 31.82
C ASP A 255 -6.82 10.85 32.07
N VAL A 256 -6.52 10.20 33.19
CA VAL A 256 -7.02 8.86 33.53
C VAL A 256 -7.76 8.92 34.87
N ASP A 257 -8.96 8.32 34.91
CA ASP A 257 -9.74 8.21 36.15
C ASP A 257 -9.20 7.13 37.11
N ALA A 258 -9.81 7.00 38.26
CA ALA A 258 -9.43 6.05 39.32
C ALA A 258 -9.52 4.56 38.87
N ASP A 259 -10.31 4.27 37.86
CA ASP A 259 -10.47 2.92 37.26
C ASP A 259 -9.57 2.67 36.07
N GLY A 260 -8.67 3.62 35.75
CA GLY A 260 -7.77 3.52 34.59
C GLY A 260 -8.47 3.76 33.25
N ARG A 261 -9.59 4.48 33.23
CA ARG A 261 -10.26 4.89 32.00
C ARG A 261 -9.69 6.25 31.55
N PRO A 262 -9.17 6.34 30.33
CA PRO A 262 -8.71 7.62 29.80
C PRO A 262 -9.90 8.49 29.38
N ASP A 263 -9.79 9.81 29.57
CA ASP A 263 -10.66 10.76 28.92
C ASP A 263 -10.25 10.90 27.45
N CYS A 264 -10.93 10.16 26.61
CA CYS A 264 -10.66 10.12 25.16
C CYS A 264 -11.15 11.38 24.42
N CYS A 265 -11.84 12.27 25.12
CA CYS A 265 -12.45 13.46 24.48
C CYS A 265 -11.69 14.75 24.73
N VAL A 266 -10.60 14.68 25.49
CA VAL A 266 -9.70 15.84 25.62
C VAL A 266 -9.13 16.17 24.24
N PRO A 267 -9.31 17.41 23.75
CA PRO A 267 -8.73 17.80 22.49
C PRO A 267 -7.20 17.71 22.56
N HIS A 268 -6.62 16.98 21.64
CA HIS A 268 -5.18 17.03 21.35
C HIS A 268 -5.00 17.87 20.09
N PRO A 269 -4.96 19.22 20.18
CA PRO A 269 -4.79 20.05 19.00
C PRO A 269 -3.48 19.63 18.33
N PRO A 270 -3.48 19.42 17.02
CA PRO A 270 -2.24 19.26 16.29
C PRO A 270 -1.41 20.52 16.56
N GLU A 271 -0.12 20.31 16.74
CA GLU A 271 0.78 21.42 16.96
C GLU A 271 0.70 22.38 15.78
N GLU A 272 0.21 23.58 15.98
CA GLU A 272 0.11 24.60 14.95
C GLU A 272 1.47 24.82 14.25
N ALA A 273 2.55 24.71 15.01
CA ALA A 273 3.91 24.78 14.49
C ALA A 273 4.21 23.68 13.46
N PHE A 274 3.77 22.45 13.72
CA PHE A 274 3.93 21.34 12.78
C PHE A 274 3.18 21.64 11.47
N GLN A 275 1.94 22.12 11.56
CA GLN A 275 1.13 22.44 10.38
C GLN A 275 1.69 23.63 9.59
N ARG A 276 2.17 24.67 10.26
CA ARG A 276 2.83 25.79 9.59
C ARG A 276 4.10 25.35 8.86
N GLY A 277 4.90 24.48 9.48
CA GLY A 277 6.10 23.90 8.85
C GLY A 277 5.76 23.05 7.63
N ARG A 278 4.72 22.23 7.73
CA ARG A 278 4.21 21.40 6.65
C ARG A 278 3.71 22.25 5.46
N ARG A 279 2.95 23.31 5.74
CA ARG A 279 2.50 24.27 4.70
C ARG A 279 3.68 24.97 4.04
N TRP A 280 4.68 25.43 4.83
CA TRP A 280 5.86 26.06 4.28
C TRP A 280 6.62 25.13 3.32
N LEU A 281 6.89 23.89 3.76
CA LEU A 281 7.62 22.90 2.96
C LEU A 281 6.85 22.47 1.72
N GLY A 282 5.52 22.38 1.79
CA GLY A 282 4.63 21.98 0.70
C GLY A 282 4.28 23.10 -0.28
N ALA A 283 4.66 24.36 0.01
CA ALA A 283 4.40 25.45 -0.92
C ALA A 283 5.21 25.29 -2.22
N PRO A 284 4.64 25.60 -3.41
CA PRO A 284 5.32 25.41 -4.69
C PRO A 284 6.68 26.10 -4.80
N ALA A 285 6.86 27.23 -4.11
CA ALA A 285 8.13 27.96 -4.08
C ALA A 285 9.21 27.30 -3.19
N ASN A 286 8.81 26.41 -2.27
CA ASN A 286 9.68 25.82 -1.26
C ASN A 286 9.86 24.31 -1.42
N PHE A 287 8.94 23.61 -2.12
CA PHE A 287 9.12 22.18 -2.37
C PHE A 287 10.09 21.97 -3.52
N SER A 288 11.15 21.23 -3.27
CA SER A 288 12.09 20.83 -4.31
C SER A 288 12.75 19.51 -3.93
N VAL A 289 12.95 18.65 -4.92
CA VAL A 289 13.77 17.43 -4.79
C VAL A 289 15.11 17.57 -5.53
N ASN A 290 15.33 18.69 -6.23
CA ASN A 290 16.53 18.95 -7.01
C ASN A 290 17.55 19.84 -6.27
N ALA A 291 17.13 20.47 -5.18
CA ALA A 291 17.96 21.34 -4.36
C ALA A 291 17.38 21.46 -2.94
N ASN A 292 18.21 21.82 -1.96
CA ASN A 292 17.77 22.17 -0.62
C ASN A 292 17.21 23.61 -0.63
N PRO A 293 15.90 23.82 -0.41
CA PRO A 293 15.30 25.14 -0.41
C PRO A 293 15.95 26.08 0.62
N GLY A 294 16.21 27.31 0.22
CA GLY A 294 16.85 28.32 1.06
C GLY A 294 18.36 28.12 1.31
N ASN A 295 18.95 27.04 0.83
CA ASN A 295 20.40 26.80 0.85
C ASN A 295 20.74 25.69 -0.17
N PRO A 296 21.44 26.00 -1.25
CA PRO A 296 21.76 25.05 -2.31
C PRO A 296 22.71 23.92 -1.85
N ASN A 297 23.34 24.07 -0.69
CA ASN A 297 24.27 23.08 -0.15
C ASN A 297 23.53 21.97 0.61
N TRP A 298 24.18 20.83 0.77
CA TRP A 298 23.69 19.70 1.57
C TRP A 298 22.39 19.09 1.03
N HIS A 299 22.34 18.88 -0.28
CA HIS A 299 21.14 18.40 -0.95
C HIS A 299 20.73 16.99 -0.51
N TYR A 300 21.64 16.01 -0.48
CA TYR A 300 21.31 14.64 -0.02
C TYR A 300 20.96 14.57 1.47
N TYR A 301 21.56 15.42 2.27
CA TYR A 301 21.17 15.61 3.66
C TYR A 301 19.72 16.14 3.78
N TYR A 302 19.33 17.10 2.93
CA TYR A 302 17.96 17.60 2.88
C TYR A 302 16.99 16.49 2.45
N LEU A 303 17.30 15.71 1.42
CA LEU A 303 16.44 14.59 1.00
C LEU A 303 16.23 13.58 2.14
N TYR A 304 17.29 13.20 2.84
CA TYR A 304 17.17 12.35 4.03
C TYR A 304 16.32 13.00 5.14
N GLY A 305 16.40 14.31 5.32
CA GLY A 305 15.51 15.05 6.22
C GLY A 305 14.06 15.03 5.77
N LEU A 306 13.80 15.18 4.47
CA LEU A 306 12.47 15.13 3.85
C LEU A 306 11.80 13.76 4.07
N GLU A 307 12.56 12.67 3.90
CA GLU A 307 12.10 11.31 4.20
C GLU A 307 11.64 11.17 5.65
N ARG A 308 12.45 11.65 6.60
CA ARG A 308 12.10 11.59 8.03
C ARG A 308 10.88 12.44 8.37
N ALA A 309 10.80 13.66 7.83
CA ALA A 309 9.63 14.52 8.02
C ALA A 309 8.35 13.86 7.50
N GLY A 310 8.42 13.19 6.35
CA GLY A 310 7.30 12.44 5.78
C GLY A 310 6.90 11.24 6.63
N ARG A 311 7.86 10.38 7.01
CA ARG A 311 7.58 9.17 7.78
C ARG A 311 7.19 9.43 9.23
N LEU A 312 7.98 10.21 9.96
CA LEU A 312 7.74 10.47 11.39
C LEU A 312 6.50 11.36 11.59
N GLY A 313 6.22 12.25 10.63
CA GLY A 313 5.02 13.06 10.61
C GLY A 313 3.80 12.37 10.01
N ASN A 314 3.93 11.12 9.56
CA ASN A 314 2.86 10.36 8.90
C ASN A 314 2.26 11.05 7.66
N VAL A 315 3.10 11.83 6.93
CA VAL A 315 2.70 12.69 5.82
C VAL A 315 3.07 12.03 4.49
N ARG A 316 2.08 11.81 3.63
CA ARG A 316 2.31 11.35 2.24
C ARG A 316 2.63 12.50 1.29
N PHE A 317 1.97 13.64 1.45
CA PHE A 317 2.11 14.79 0.58
C PHE A 317 2.57 16.03 1.35
N PHE A 318 3.59 16.70 0.84
CA PHE A 318 3.86 18.09 1.18
C PHE A 318 3.24 18.97 0.08
N GLY A 319 2.21 19.74 0.41
CA GLY A 319 1.40 20.37 -0.62
C GLY A 319 0.78 19.32 -1.56
N GLU A 320 0.97 19.49 -2.85
CA GLU A 320 0.51 18.54 -3.88
C GLU A 320 1.57 17.47 -4.24
N TYR A 321 2.72 17.49 -3.59
CA TYR A 321 3.89 16.72 -3.97
C TYR A 321 3.97 15.41 -3.16
N ASP A 322 3.86 14.27 -3.83
CA ASP A 322 4.28 12.97 -3.28
C ASP A 322 5.80 13.00 -3.14
N TRP A 323 6.26 13.29 -1.92
CA TRP A 323 7.68 13.51 -1.63
C TRP A 323 8.54 12.30 -1.95
N TYR A 324 8.00 11.08 -1.70
CA TYR A 324 8.77 9.87 -1.96
C TYR A 324 8.92 9.61 -3.45
N ARG A 325 7.81 9.64 -4.20
CA ARG A 325 7.82 9.42 -5.66
C ARG A 325 8.69 10.45 -6.38
N ALA A 326 8.60 11.72 -5.99
CA ALA A 326 9.42 12.78 -6.55
C ALA A 326 10.91 12.60 -6.25
N GLY A 327 11.27 12.35 -4.98
CA GLY A 327 12.65 12.15 -4.56
C GLY A 327 13.27 10.88 -5.11
N ALA A 328 12.51 9.77 -5.19
CA ALA A 328 12.98 8.52 -5.75
C ALA A 328 13.28 8.64 -7.26
N ARG A 329 12.40 9.30 -8.03
CA ARG A 329 12.66 9.60 -9.45
C ARG A 329 13.93 10.41 -9.64
N TYR A 330 14.12 11.43 -8.81
CA TYR A 330 15.33 12.24 -8.85
C TYR A 330 16.57 11.39 -8.54
N LEU A 331 16.56 10.61 -7.44
CA LEU A 331 17.71 9.80 -7.02
C LEU A 331 18.09 8.74 -8.04
N VAL A 332 17.11 8.05 -8.62
CA VAL A 332 17.36 7.06 -9.70
C VAL A 332 18.00 7.73 -10.93
N ALA A 333 17.57 8.93 -11.28
CA ALA A 333 18.15 9.66 -12.43
C ALA A 333 19.52 10.27 -12.12
N ALA A 334 19.80 10.61 -10.85
CA ALA A 334 21.03 11.25 -10.41
C ALA A 334 22.16 10.27 -10.04
N GLN A 335 21.88 8.95 -10.01
CA GLN A 335 22.89 7.94 -9.72
C GLN A 335 23.98 7.91 -10.76
N ARG A 336 25.22 7.84 -10.34
CA ARG A 336 26.39 7.77 -11.22
C ARG A 336 26.58 6.35 -11.77
N GLY A 337 27.31 6.24 -12.87
CA GLY A 337 27.58 4.94 -13.50
C GLY A 337 28.37 3.96 -12.62
N ASP A 338 29.05 4.42 -11.55
CA ASP A 338 29.72 3.58 -10.57
C ASP A 338 28.79 3.12 -9.43
N GLY A 339 27.51 3.51 -9.45
CA GLY A 339 26.53 3.19 -8.41
C GLY A 339 26.44 4.20 -7.27
N SER A 340 27.33 5.21 -7.22
CA SER A 340 27.37 6.22 -6.15
C SER A 340 26.44 7.40 -6.43
N TRP A 341 26.20 8.19 -5.39
CA TRP A 341 25.66 9.54 -5.49
C TRP A 341 26.66 10.56 -4.98
N ASN A 342 26.78 11.68 -5.66
CA ASN A 342 27.54 12.82 -5.21
C ASN A 342 27.07 14.06 -5.97
N ASP A 343 27.08 15.21 -5.30
CA ASP A 343 26.87 16.49 -5.92
C ASP A 343 28.00 17.47 -5.55
N ARG A 344 27.98 18.66 -6.15
CA ARG A 344 28.99 19.68 -5.86
C ARG A 344 28.85 20.28 -4.47
N THR A 345 27.75 20.02 -3.79
CA THR A 345 27.33 20.71 -2.56
C THR A 345 27.45 19.80 -1.33
N THR A 346 27.52 18.50 -1.53
CA THR A 346 27.82 17.51 -0.50
C THR A 346 29.17 16.87 -0.85
N PRO A 347 30.25 17.26 -0.22
CA PRO A 347 31.60 17.01 -0.74
C PRO A 347 32.05 15.56 -0.70
N ASP A 348 31.33 14.67 -0.03
CA ASP A 348 31.76 13.31 0.15
C ASP A 348 30.77 12.28 -0.45
N PRO A 349 31.25 11.40 -1.37
CA PRO A 349 30.44 10.37 -1.99
C PRO A 349 29.91 9.31 -1.01
N VAL A 350 30.63 8.97 0.07
CA VAL A 350 30.17 8.02 1.09
C VAL A 350 28.94 8.57 1.79
N VAL A 351 28.99 9.84 2.22
CA VAL A 351 27.89 10.52 2.90
C VAL A 351 26.69 10.68 1.97
N SER A 352 26.92 11.13 0.74
CA SER A 352 25.85 11.32 -0.25
C SER A 352 25.16 10.00 -0.59
N THR A 353 25.95 8.93 -0.80
CA THR A 353 25.42 7.61 -1.14
C THR A 353 24.63 7.02 0.02
N THR A 354 25.11 7.16 1.26
CA THR A 354 24.38 6.65 2.44
C THR A 354 23.04 7.36 2.63
N PHE A 355 22.98 8.68 2.47
CA PHE A 355 21.71 9.42 2.55
C PHE A 355 20.75 9.07 1.41
N ALA A 356 21.24 8.90 0.19
CA ALA A 356 20.42 8.44 -0.94
C ALA A 356 19.84 7.06 -0.69
N LEU A 357 20.65 6.11 -0.22
CA LEU A 357 20.22 4.75 0.13
C LEU A 357 19.19 4.75 1.26
N LEU A 358 19.39 5.55 2.32
CA LEU A 358 18.43 5.68 3.42
C LEU A 358 17.09 6.27 2.96
N PHE A 359 17.12 7.27 2.07
CA PHE A 359 15.89 7.81 1.47
C PHE A 359 15.13 6.73 0.69
N LEU A 360 15.83 6.03 -0.22
CA LEU A 360 15.21 5.04 -1.09
C LEU A 360 14.63 3.85 -0.31
N SER A 361 15.41 3.29 0.63
CA SER A 361 15.03 2.10 1.38
C SER A 361 13.89 2.35 2.37
N LYS A 362 13.98 3.42 3.15
CA LYS A 362 12.97 3.73 4.18
C LYS A 362 11.65 4.19 3.56
N GLY A 363 11.70 4.95 2.48
CA GLY A 363 10.50 5.39 1.79
C GLY A 363 9.76 4.29 1.02
N LEU A 364 10.41 3.13 0.78
CA LEU A 364 9.80 1.94 0.18
C LEU A 364 9.05 1.07 1.21
N SER A 365 8.95 1.50 2.45
CA SER A 365 8.19 0.83 3.51
C SER A 365 6.76 0.50 3.06
N ARG A 366 6.28 -0.69 3.43
CA ARG A 366 4.91 -1.13 3.10
C ARG A 366 3.90 -0.32 3.88
N VAL A 367 2.96 0.30 3.19
CA VAL A 367 1.85 1.02 3.82
C VAL A 367 0.74 0.03 4.13
N VAL A 368 0.45 -0.20 5.41
CA VAL A 368 -0.61 -1.11 5.85
C VAL A 368 -1.94 -0.38 5.93
N VAL A 369 -1.93 0.86 6.40
CA VAL A 369 -3.14 1.65 6.65
C VAL A 369 -3.02 3.05 6.05
N ASN A 370 -4.03 3.45 5.28
CA ASN A 370 -4.31 4.83 4.95
C ASN A 370 -5.34 5.37 5.96
N LYS A 371 -4.95 6.30 6.83
CA LYS A 371 -5.90 7.06 7.67
C LYS A 371 -6.54 8.15 6.81
N LEU A 372 -7.88 8.11 6.69
CA LEU A 372 -8.59 9.04 5.83
C LEU A 372 -8.77 10.40 6.49
N ASP A 373 -8.32 11.43 5.79
CA ASP A 373 -8.69 12.82 6.02
C ASP A 373 -9.86 13.16 5.09
N TYR A 374 -11.03 13.38 5.67
CA TYR A 374 -12.28 13.68 4.96
C TYR A 374 -12.81 15.09 5.25
N THR A 375 -11.94 16.01 5.65
CA THR A 375 -12.31 17.42 5.84
C THR A 375 -12.78 18.07 4.53
N SER A 376 -13.83 18.89 4.61
CA SER A 376 -14.57 19.37 3.44
C SER A 376 -13.88 20.45 2.63
N ASP A 377 -12.84 21.12 3.12
CA ASP A 377 -12.35 22.38 2.55
C ASP A 377 -10.92 22.36 2.02
N GLY A 378 -10.39 21.28 1.54
CA GLY A 378 -9.12 21.11 0.80
C GLY A 378 -8.06 22.24 0.81
N ILE A 379 -8.40 23.41 1.29
CA ILE A 379 -7.59 24.63 1.33
C ILE A 379 -6.97 24.83 2.72
N ASN A 380 -7.72 24.52 3.77
CA ASN A 380 -7.21 24.49 5.13
C ASN A 380 -6.94 23.04 5.47
N GLU A 381 -5.66 22.65 5.45
CA GLU A 381 -5.20 21.40 6.05
C GLU A 381 -5.42 21.49 7.56
N ASP A 382 -6.67 21.62 7.96
CA ASP A 382 -7.03 21.61 9.35
C ASP A 382 -7.02 20.15 9.82
N THR A 383 -5.85 19.70 10.20
CA THR A 383 -5.64 18.41 10.85
C THR A 383 -6.28 18.39 12.25
N THR A 384 -6.98 19.46 12.65
CA THR A 384 -7.80 19.58 13.85
C THR A 384 -9.20 19.01 13.64
N GLY A 385 -9.51 18.56 12.42
CA GLY A 385 -10.81 17.97 12.09
C GLY A 385 -11.16 16.78 12.99
N GLU A 386 -12.43 16.58 13.23
CA GLU A 386 -12.97 15.51 14.10
C GLU A 386 -12.53 14.10 13.66
N TRP A 387 -12.06 13.96 12.42
CA TRP A 387 -11.45 12.72 11.90
C TRP A 387 -10.11 12.36 12.56
N ASN A 388 -9.40 13.35 13.12
CA ASN A 388 -8.04 13.18 13.67
C ASN A 388 -7.93 13.47 15.15
N ARG A 389 -8.95 13.12 15.92
CA ARG A 389 -8.97 13.25 17.40
C ARG A 389 -7.76 12.57 18.06
N HIS A 390 -7.30 11.48 17.47
CA HIS A 390 -6.17 10.71 17.94
C HIS A 390 -5.07 10.67 16.87
N PRO A 391 -4.18 11.69 16.81
CA PRO A 391 -3.19 11.81 15.72
C PRO A 391 -2.18 10.66 15.63
N LEU A 392 -1.88 9.98 16.74
CA LEU A 392 -0.91 8.90 16.81
C LEU A 392 -1.53 7.49 16.85
N ASP A 393 -2.87 7.36 16.82
CA ASP A 393 -3.57 6.08 16.95
C ASP A 393 -3.05 5.00 16.00
N VAL A 394 -3.23 5.20 14.71
CA VAL A 394 -2.82 4.24 13.67
C VAL A 394 -1.31 4.08 13.63
N SER A 395 -0.55 5.17 13.77
CA SER A 395 0.91 5.09 13.73
C SER A 395 1.49 4.27 14.88
N ASN A 396 0.92 4.39 16.09
CA ASN A 396 1.30 3.58 17.24
C ASN A 396 0.89 2.11 17.06
N LEU A 397 -0.31 1.84 16.53
CA LEU A 397 -0.75 0.49 16.24
C LEU A 397 0.17 -0.18 15.20
N ILE A 398 0.52 0.52 14.11
CA ILE A 398 1.41 -0.03 13.08
C ILE A 398 2.83 -0.22 13.60
N GLU A 399 3.33 0.67 14.46
CA GLU A 399 4.63 0.49 15.11
C GLU A 399 4.67 -0.77 15.98
N LEU A 400 3.57 -1.06 16.70
CA LEU A 400 3.44 -2.32 17.43
C LEU A 400 3.45 -3.52 16.48
N VAL A 401 2.67 -3.47 15.39
CA VAL A 401 2.61 -4.55 14.39
C VAL A 401 3.98 -4.80 13.76
N ASP A 402 4.74 -3.74 13.43
CA ASP A 402 6.10 -3.83 12.87
C ASP A 402 7.09 -4.55 13.79
N SER A 403 6.81 -4.56 15.11
CA SER A 403 7.63 -5.28 16.10
C SER A 403 7.26 -6.77 16.27
N LEU A 404 6.15 -7.23 15.65
CA LEU A 404 5.67 -8.60 15.84
C LEU A 404 6.36 -9.58 14.89
N LYS A 405 6.70 -10.76 15.43
CA LYS A 405 7.21 -11.86 14.62
C LYS A 405 6.11 -12.38 13.67
N GLY A 406 6.48 -12.68 12.44
CA GLY A 406 5.55 -13.19 11.43
C GLY A 406 4.89 -12.10 10.56
N TRP A 407 5.21 -10.83 10.83
CA TRP A 407 4.89 -9.72 9.94
C TRP A 407 6.12 -9.30 9.13
N PRO A 408 5.96 -8.81 7.91
CA PRO A 408 7.10 -8.29 7.15
C PRO A 408 7.65 -7.03 7.83
N PRO A 409 8.95 -6.78 7.75
CA PRO A 409 9.58 -5.62 8.39
C PRO A 409 9.24 -4.30 7.66
N ARG A 410 9.42 -3.20 8.36
CA ARG A 410 9.28 -1.83 7.86
C ARG A 410 7.85 -1.51 7.41
N LEU A 411 6.91 -1.79 8.29
CA LEU A 411 5.52 -1.39 8.11
C LEU A 411 5.33 0.09 8.45
N THR A 412 4.40 0.74 7.77
CA THR A 412 4.06 2.13 8.01
C THR A 412 2.58 2.41 7.77
N SER A 413 2.11 3.53 8.28
CA SER A 413 0.82 4.14 7.94
C SER A 413 1.04 5.48 7.27
N GLN A 414 0.01 6.02 6.66
CA GLN A 414 0.02 7.38 6.11
C GLN A 414 -1.37 8.01 6.19
N VAL A 415 -1.44 9.34 6.19
CA VAL A 415 -2.69 10.07 6.06
C VAL A 415 -2.97 10.29 4.57
N LEU A 416 -4.19 9.98 4.15
CA LEU A 416 -4.67 10.16 2.78
C LEU A 416 -5.85 11.14 2.81
N SER A 417 -5.68 12.33 2.25
CA SER A 417 -6.75 13.34 2.15
C SER A 417 -7.59 13.09 0.91
N LEU A 418 -8.91 12.87 1.10
CA LEU A 418 -9.86 12.65 0.02
C LEU A 418 -10.00 13.87 -0.90
N THR A 419 -9.87 15.07 -0.36
CA THR A 419 -9.97 16.32 -1.13
C THR A 419 -8.82 16.55 -2.12
N ARG A 420 -7.71 15.81 -1.95
CA ARG A 420 -6.53 15.87 -2.83
C ARG A 420 -6.51 14.80 -3.91
N LEU A 421 -7.39 13.81 -3.81
CA LEU A 421 -7.48 12.77 -4.80
C LEU A 421 -8.13 13.29 -6.08
N LYS A 422 -7.67 12.77 -7.20
CA LYS A 422 -8.26 13.04 -8.52
C LYS A 422 -9.10 11.84 -8.94
N ASP A 423 -10.22 12.07 -9.58
CA ASP A 423 -11.15 11.00 -9.96
C ASP A 423 -10.47 9.87 -10.73
N GLU A 424 -9.53 10.21 -11.61
CA GLU A 424 -8.82 9.22 -12.44
C GLU A 424 -7.83 8.34 -11.65
N THR A 425 -7.41 8.76 -10.45
CA THR A 425 -6.38 8.05 -9.68
C THR A 425 -6.79 7.73 -8.24
N ALA A 426 -7.96 8.19 -7.80
CA ALA A 426 -8.38 8.10 -6.39
C ALA A 426 -8.32 6.67 -5.84
N VAL A 427 -8.90 5.71 -6.55
CA VAL A 427 -8.93 4.30 -6.10
C VAL A 427 -7.53 3.68 -6.11
N VAL A 428 -6.69 4.03 -7.10
CA VAL A 428 -5.29 3.59 -7.15
C VAL A 428 -4.49 4.14 -5.97
N ASP A 429 -4.73 5.40 -5.62
CA ASP A 429 -4.07 6.03 -4.47
C ASP A 429 -4.56 5.44 -3.15
N MET A 430 -5.84 5.07 -3.03
CA MET A 430 -6.39 4.33 -1.90
C MET A 430 -5.78 2.92 -1.79
N ASN A 431 -5.65 2.20 -2.91
CA ASN A 431 -5.10 0.84 -2.97
C ASN A 431 -3.60 0.74 -2.64
N GLN A 432 -2.91 1.86 -2.41
CA GLN A 432 -1.53 1.81 -1.88
C GLN A 432 -1.46 1.22 -0.47
N ALA A 433 -2.59 1.18 0.26
CA ALA A 433 -2.71 0.45 1.50
C ALA A 433 -3.92 -0.50 1.43
N PRO A 434 -3.81 -1.73 1.94
CA PRO A 434 -4.90 -2.69 1.96
C PRO A 434 -6.05 -2.27 2.89
N VAL A 435 -5.77 -1.37 3.86
CA VAL A 435 -6.76 -0.94 4.84
C VAL A 435 -6.92 0.58 4.79
N LEU A 436 -8.16 1.05 4.63
CA LEU A 436 -8.55 2.43 4.90
C LEU A 436 -9.09 2.52 6.33
N TYR A 437 -8.54 3.44 7.11
CA TYR A 437 -9.01 3.71 8.46
C TYR A 437 -9.81 5.00 8.50
N LEU A 438 -11.05 4.90 8.91
CA LEU A 438 -12.00 6.00 9.04
C LEU A 438 -12.37 6.17 10.51
N SER A 439 -12.07 7.30 11.11
CA SER A 439 -12.42 7.56 12.51
C SER A 439 -12.96 8.97 12.69
N GLY A 440 -13.76 9.17 13.72
CA GLY A 440 -14.30 10.47 14.03
C GLY A 440 -15.28 10.46 15.19
N LYS A 441 -15.60 11.66 15.71
CA LYS A 441 -16.65 11.89 16.68
C LYS A 441 -17.97 12.23 16.00
N ASP A 442 -17.90 13.05 14.97
CA ASP A 442 -19.06 13.52 14.23
C ASP A 442 -19.26 12.76 12.92
N ALA A 443 -20.47 12.80 12.38
CA ALA A 443 -20.82 12.11 11.13
C ALA A 443 -19.88 12.51 10.00
N PRO A 444 -19.30 11.54 9.24
CA PRO A 444 -18.40 11.86 8.15
C PRO A 444 -19.16 12.52 6.99
N GLU A 445 -18.77 13.75 6.65
CA GLU A 445 -19.34 14.49 5.54
C GLU A 445 -18.66 14.10 4.22
N LEU A 446 -19.20 13.09 3.54
CA LEU A 446 -18.66 12.57 2.28
C LEU A 446 -19.59 12.88 1.11
N THR A 447 -19.01 13.38 0.03
CA THR A 447 -19.72 13.61 -1.24
C THR A 447 -20.06 12.28 -1.92
N ASP A 448 -20.99 12.28 -2.89
CA ASP A 448 -21.34 11.07 -3.66
C ASP A 448 -20.14 10.55 -4.47
N VAL A 449 -19.23 11.41 -4.87
CA VAL A 449 -17.97 11.03 -5.52
C VAL A 449 -17.08 10.24 -4.54
N HIS A 450 -16.94 10.71 -3.31
CA HIS A 450 -16.17 10.01 -2.27
C HIS A 450 -16.80 8.65 -1.95
N VAL A 451 -18.13 8.57 -1.84
CA VAL A 451 -18.86 7.31 -1.62
C VAL A 451 -18.63 6.33 -2.75
N ARG A 452 -18.64 6.79 -4.00
CA ARG A 452 -18.32 5.97 -5.16
C ARG A 452 -16.90 5.43 -5.09
N TRP A 453 -15.88 6.26 -4.77
CA TRP A 453 -14.49 5.81 -4.62
C TRP A 453 -14.32 4.77 -3.52
N LEU A 454 -15.01 4.95 -2.37
CA LEU A 454 -14.97 3.97 -1.29
C LEU A 454 -15.61 2.64 -1.71
N ARG A 455 -16.71 2.70 -2.48
CA ARG A 455 -17.33 1.50 -3.05
C ARG A 455 -16.40 0.81 -4.05
N GLU A 456 -15.83 1.54 -4.99
CA GLU A 456 -14.87 1.02 -5.96
C GLU A 456 -13.62 0.43 -5.28
N TYR A 457 -13.15 1.06 -4.20
CA TYR A 457 -12.05 0.52 -3.38
C TYR A 457 -12.41 -0.83 -2.76
N ILE A 458 -13.61 -0.99 -2.19
CA ILE A 458 -14.09 -2.31 -1.69
C ILE A 458 -14.21 -3.31 -2.83
N ASP A 459 -14.79 -2.89 -3.96
CA ASP A 459 -14.91 -3.71 -5.16
C ASP A 459 -13.56 -4.18 -5.68
N GLU A 460 -12.48 -3.44 -5.48
CA GLU A 460 -11.11 -3.80 -5.85
C GLU A 460 -10.34 -4.59 -4.79
N GLY A 461 -11.02 -5.07 -3.76
CA GLY A 461 -10.43 -5.87 -2.70
C GLY A 461 -9.91 -5.06 -1.51
N GLY A 462 -10.18 -3.76 -1.46
CA GLY A 462 -9.86 -2.90 -0.32
C GLY A 462 -10.67 -3.25 0.93
N PHE A 463 -10.17 -2.85 2.10
CA PHE A 463 -10.81 -3.10 3.40
C PHE A 463 -10.97 -1.80 4.18
N ILE A 464 -12.15 -1.56 4.76
CA ILE A 464 -12.40 -0.38 5.60
C ILE A 464 -12.48 -0.79 7.07
N PHE A 465 -11.67 -0.14 7.89
CA PHE A 465 -11.78 -0.24 9.34
C PHE A 465 -12.25 1.11 9.91
N ALA A 466 -13.45 1.15 10.47
CA ALA A 466 -14.03 2.35 11.05
C ALA A 466 -14.07 2.27 12.58
N VAL A 467 -13.81 3.40 13.24
CA VAL A 467 -13.80 3.51 14.71
C VAL A 467 -14.47 4.81 15.14
N ALA A 468 -15.50 4.71 15.97
CA ALA A 468 -16.11 5.87 16.58
C ALA A 468 -15.21 6.43 17.69
N ASN A 469 -14.98 7.74 17.69
CA ASN A 469 -14.23 8.43 18.73
C ASN A 469 -15.17 9.02 19.76
N CYS A 470 -14.69 9.26 20.98
CA CYS A 470 -15.42 9.95 22.03
C CYS A 470 -16.80 9.36 22.33
N GLN A 471 -16.90 8.04 22.46
CA GLN A 471 -18.15 7.31 22.74
C GLN A 471 -19.25 7.53 21.70
N GLY A 472 -18.84 7.80 20.46
CA GLY A 472 -19.72 7.65 19.31
C GLY A 472 -20.40 8.91 18.80
N GLY A 473 -20.67 9.91 19.55
CA GLY A 473 -21.34 11.13 19.05
C GLY A 473 -22.34 10.87 17.90
N SER A 474 -22.27 11.66 16.83
CA SER A 474 -23.04 11.44 15.59
C SER A 474 -22.34 10.50 14.59
N PHE A 475 -21.12 10.05 14.88
CA PHE A 475 -20.33 9.20 13.97
C PHE A 475 -21.03 7.85 13.71
N ASP A 476 -21.55 7.18 14.74
CA ASP A 476 -22.24 5.88 14.57
C ASP A 476 -23.39 5.98 13.56
N THR A 477 -24.26 6.98 13.73
CA THR A 477 -25.39 7.19 12.81
C THR A 477 -24.90 7.55 11.42
N GLY A 478 -23.94 8.47 11.29
CA GLY A 478 -23.40 8.90 10.01
C GLY A 478 -22.67 7.79 9.26
N PHE A 479 -21.92 6.93 9.98
CA PHE A 479 -21.25 5.79 9.37
C PHE A 479 -22.25 4.73 8.89
N ARG A 480 -23.31 4.45 9.64
CA ARG A 480 -24.38 3.55 9.19
C ARG A 480 -25.08 4.06 7.94
N ASP A 481 -25.29 5.36 7.84
CA ASP A 481 -25.87 5.98 6.64
C ASP A 481 -24.88 5.99 5.46
N LEU A 482 -23.57 6.17 5.72
CA LEU A 482 -22.53 6.00 4.71
C LEU A 482 -22.55 4.59 4.11
N VAL A 483 -22.63 3.56 4.95
CA VAL A 483 -22.72 2.16 4.48
C VAL A 483 -23.95 1.95 3.60
N LYS A 484 -25.12 2.50 3.96
CA LYS A 484 -26.32 2.41 3.11
C LYS A 484 -26.14 3.12 1.76
N ARG A 485 -25.45 4.26 1.73
CA ARG A 485 -25.11 4.97 0.48
C ARG A 485 -24.13 4.18 -0.39
N MET A 486 -23.19 3.46 0.22
CA MET A 486 -22.26 2.57 -0.51
C MET A 486 -22.96 1.34 -1.09
N PHE A 487 -24.02 0.84 -0.45
CA PHE A 487 -24.76 -0.37 -0.82
C PHE A 487 -26.28 -0.06 -0.95
N PRO A 488 -26.68 0.73 -1.95
CA PRO A 488 -28.06 1.21 -2.08
C PRO A 488 -29.08 0.10 -2.39
N ASP A 489 -28.63 -0.98 -3.02
CA ASP A 489 -29.48 -2.11 -3.39
C ASP A 489 -29.80 -3.03 -2.19
N GLY A 490 -29.25 -2.74 -1.00
CA GLY A 490 -29.48 -3.51 0.21
C GLY A 490 -28.80 -4.89 0.21
N ASP A 491 -27.91 -5.13 -0.74
CA ASP A 491 -27.13 -6.35 -0.91
C ASP A 491 -26.10 -6.57 0.22
N ALA A 492 -25.76 -5.50 0.94
CA ALA A 492 -24.89 -5.55 2.11
C ALA A 492 -25.34 -4.57 3.21
N SER A 493 -25.25 -5.00 4.45
CA SER A 493 -25.64 -4.19 5.62
C SER A 493 -24.71 -4.41 6.79
N LEU A 494 -24.56 -3.36 7.62
CA LEU A 494 -23.73 -3.41 8.83
C LEU A 494 -24.43 -4.26 9.91
N GLN A 495 -23.86 -5.42 10.22
CA GLN A 495 -24.39 -6.37 11.20
C GLN A 495 -23.38 -6.62 12.32
N ARG A 496 -23.87 -6.93 13.52
CA ARG A 496 -23.00 -7.33 14.63
C ARG A 496 -22.30 -8.64 14.30
N LEU A 497 -20.97 -8.67 14.46
CA LEU A 497 -20.17 -9.87 14.25
C LEU A 497 -20.38 -10.86 15.40
N GLN A 498 -20.58 -12.14 15.06
CA GLN A 498 -20.73 -13.21 16.03
C GLN A 498 -19.38 -13.54 16.68
N SER A 499 -19.38 -14.10 17.90
CA SER A 499 -18.15 -14.39 18.67
C SER A 499 -17.23 -15.44 18.02
N ASP A 500 -17.74 -16.23 17.09
CA ASP A 500 -16.97 -17.19 16.29
C ASP A 500 -16.35 -16.60 15.02
N HIS A 501 -16.63 -15.31 14.74
CA HIS A 501 -16.06 -14.64 13.56
C HIS A 501 -14.53 -14.67 13.57
N PRO A 502 -13.87 -14.93 12.42
CA PRO A 502 -12.42 -15.06 12.31
C PRO A 502 -11.64 -13.88 12.90
N VAL A 503 -12.17 -12.66 12.83
CA VAL A 503 -11.48 -11.45 13.33
C VAL A 503 -11.12 -11.56 14.83
N TYR A 504 -11.90 -12.28 15.64
CA TYR A 504 -11.64 -12.40 17.07
C TYR A 504 -10.47 -13.31 17.43
N ARG A 505 -9.84 -13.96 16.42
CA ARG A 505 -8.72 -14.90 16.59
C ARG A 505 -7.68 -14.87 15.49
N SER A 506 -7.68 -13.84 14.64
CA SER A 506 -6.78 -13.75 13.47
C SER A 506 -5.29 -13.69 13.85
N GLU A 507 -4.94 -12.97 14.93
CA GLU A 507 -3.57 -12.93 15.49
C GLU A 507 -3.59 -13.39 16.96
N TYR A 508 -4.51 -12.85 17.75
CA TYR A 508 -4.70 -13.16 19.14
C TYR A 508 -6.08 -13.78 19.37
N ALA A 509 -6.17 -14.86 20.12
CA ALA A 509 -7.44 -15.31 20.64
C ALA A 509 -7.92 -14.29 21.68
N LEU A 510 -9.04 -13.62 21.42
CA LEU A 510 -9.62 -12.67 22.36
C LEU A 510 -10.48 -13.41 23.37
N PRO A 511 -10.14 -13.42 24.66
CA PRO A 511 -11.00 -13.96 25.68
C PRO A 511 -12.30 -13.14 25.76
N ASN A 512 -13.43 -13.79 25.95
CA ASN A 512 -14.75 -13.16 26.01
C ASN A 512 -15.06 -12.33 24.75
N ALA A 513 -14.86 -12.94 23.57
CA ALA A 513 -15.13 -12.31 22.28
C ALA A 513 -16.58 -11.77 22.18
N GLU A 514 -17.52 -12.37 22.88
CA GLU A 514 -18.90 -11.91 22.96
C GLU A 514 -19.06 -10.50 23.60
N ASN A 515 -18.09 -10.07 24.41
CA ASN A 515 -18.06 -8.74 25.02
C ASN A 515 -17.29 -7.71 24.17
N VAL A 516 -16.76 -8.11 23.01
CA VAL A 516 -16.12 -7.19 22.03
C VAL A 516 -17.15 -6.84 20.98
N GLU A 517 -17.66 -5.63 21.03
CA GLU A 517 -18.69 -5.17 20.09
C GLU A 517 -18.07 -4.70 18.80
N LEU A 518 -18.08 -5.53 17.77
CA LEU A 518 -17.70 -5.20 16.40
C LEU A 518 -18.88 -5.45 15.46
N TYR A 519 -19.01 -4.58 14.48
CA TYR A 519 -19.96 -4.72 13.38
C TYR A 519 -19.19 -4.94 12.07
N GLY A 520 -19.78 -5.62 11.11
CA GLY A 520 -19.18 -5.86 9.83
C GLY A 520 -20.17 -5.80 8.67
N VAL A 521 -19.63 -5.57 7.48
CA VAL A 521 -20.34 -5.68 6.22
C VAL A 521 -19.67 -6.79 5.42
N ASP A 522 -20.42 -7.86 5.19
CA ASP A 522 -19.97 -8.94 4.33
C ASP A 522 -20.13 -8.53 2.86
N PHE A 523 -19.04 -8.63 2.11
CA PHE A 523 -19.02 -8.38 0.69
C PHE A 523 -18.10 -9.41 0.00
N GLY A 524 -18.66 -10.14 -0.95
CA GLY A 524 -17.97 -11.26 -1.54
C GLY A 524 -17.68 -12.38 -0.53
N CYS A 525 -16.47 -12.87 -0.52
CA CYS A 525 -16.04 -13.98 0.37
C CYS A 525 -15.66 -13.54 1.77
N ARG A 526 -15.63 -12.26 2.09
CA ARG A 526 -15.12 -11.73 3.34
C ARG A 526 -15.95 -10.60 3.90
N THR A 527 -15.77 -10.33 5.18
CA THR A 527 -16.18 -9.06 5.76
C THR A 527 -15.23 -7.97 5.27
N ALA A 528 -15.71 -7.07 4.43
CA ALA A 528 -14.90 -6.03 3.80
C ALA A 528 -14.87 -4.72 4.59
N ILE A 529 -15.81 -4.52 5.50
CA ILE A 529 -15.88 -3.38 6.41
C ILE A 529 -16.00 -3.92 7.83
N ILE A 530 -15.16 -3.43 8.74
CA ILE A 530 -15.33 -3.65 10.19
C ILE A 530 -15.47 -2.29 10.86
N TYR A 531 -16.41 -2.21 11.78
CA TYR A 531 -16.72 -1.01 12.56
C TYR A 531 -16.70 -1.31 14.06
N SER A 532 -16.00 -0.47 14.83
CA SER A 532 -16.02 -0.46 16.29
C SER A 532 -16.74 0.79 16.83
N PRO A 533 -17.82 0.64 17.59
CA PRO A 533 -18.44 1.75 18.31
C PRO A 533 -17.62 2.17 19.54
N GLU A 534 -16.68 1.33 20.02
CA GLU A 534 -15.74 1.64 21.10
C GLU A 534 -14.55 2.44 20.54
N ASP A 535 -14.14 3.49 21.26
CA ASP A 535 -13.00 4.34 20.90
C ASP A 535 -11.66 3.60 21.12
N LEU A 536 -11.31 2.76 20.15
CA LEU A 536 -10.03 2.04 20.15
C LEU A 536 -8.86 2.99 19.89
N GLY A 537 -9.10 4.06 19.11
CA GLY A 537 -8.09 5.03 18.71
C GLY A 537 -7.47 5.77 19.90
N CYS A 538 -8.28 6.11 20.89
CA CYS A 538 -7.81 6.70 22.16
C CYS A 538 -6.78 5.81 22.85
N LEU A 539 -7.05 4.52 22.95
CA LEU A 539 -6.17 3.55 23.61
C LEU A 539 -4.91 3.28 22.81
N TRP A 540 -5.01 3.26 21.47
CA TRP A 540 -3.81 3.18 20.60
C TRP A 540 -2.97 4.45 20.70
N GLN A 541 -3.57 5.63 20.82
CA GLN A 541 -2.88 6.90 21.05
C GLN A 541 -1.98 6.83 22.28
N LYS A 542 -2.43 6.14 23.34
CA LYS A 542 -1.71 6.00 24.60
C LYS A 542 -0.71 4.83 24.62
N TRP A 543 -0.68 4.02 23.57
CA TRP A 543 0.31 2.96 23.47
C TRP A 543 1.71 3.52 23.30
N MET A 544 2.67 2.93 24.00
CA MET A 544 4.10 3.23 23.89
C MET A 544 4.88 1.91 23.82
N ARG A 545 5.97 1.88 23.06
CA ARG A 545 6.82 0.69 22.90
C ARG A 545 7.34 0.15 24.23
N HIS A 546 7.67 1.05 25.15
CA HIS A 546 7.99 0.71 26.54
C HIS A 546 7.00 1.41 27.46
N GLU A 547 6.34 0.63 28.28
CA GLU A 547 5.32 1.15 29.19
C GLU A 547 5.90 2.16 30.18
N PRO A 548 5.30 3.35 30.34
CA PRO A 548 5.77 4.34 31.30
C PRO A 548 5.70 3.81 32.73
N ARG A 549 6.71 4.15 33.54
CA ARG A 549 6.72 3.82 34.97
C ARG A 549 5.53 4.47 35.68
N GLY A 550 4.79 3.67 36.45
CA GLY A 550 3.67 4.14 37.25
C GLY A 550 2.35 4.28 36.47
N ARG A 551 2.28 3.75 35.24
CA ARG A 551 1.02 3.66 34.51
C ARG A 551 -0.02 2.86 35.30
N HIS A 552 -1.26 3.34 35.31
CA HIS A 552 -2.36 2.65 35.98
C HIS A 552 -2.60 1.27 35.38
N PRO A 553 -2.64 0.17 36.17
CA PRO A 553 -2.79 -1.19 35.63
C PRO A 553 -4.05 -1.39 34.79
N GLY A 554 -5.16 -0.74 35.16
CA GLY A 554 -6.40 -0.76 34.40
C GLY A 554 -6.26 -0.12 33.01
N LEU A 555 -5.47 0.94 32.86
CA LEU A 555 -5.16 1.54 31.57
C LEU A 555 -4.31 0.58 30.72
N SER A 556 -3.27 -0.03 31.30
CA SER A 556 -2.42 -1.01 30.61
C SER A 556 -3.23 -2.16 30.02
N GLN A 557 -4.16 -2.72 30.80
CA GLN A 557 -5.03 -3.80 30.34
C GLN A 557 -5.96 -3.36 29.20
N ARG A 558 -6.49 -2.13 29.24
CA ARG A 558 -7.35 -1.57 28.19
C ARG A 558 -6.55 -1.35 26.89
N ILE A 559 -5.32 -0.82 27.00
CA ILE A 559 -4.43 -0.64 25.85
C ILE A 559 -4.11 -1.99 25.22
N ILE A 560 -3.75 -3.01 26.00
CA ILE A 560 -3.48 -4.36 25.50
C ILE A 560 -4.70 -4.94 24.79
N ARG A 561 -5.90 -4.80 25.37
CA ARG A 561 -7.14 -5.28 24.74
C ARG A 561 -7.38 -4.56 23.40
N ALA A 562 -7.34 -3.24 23.39
CA ALA A 562 -7.60 -2.44 22.19
C ALA A 562 -6.57 -2.71 21.08
N THR A 563 -5.28 -2.82 21.42
CA THR A 563 -4.23 -3.13 20.45
C THR A 563 -4.41 -4.53 19.87
N ARG A 564 -4.76 -5.54 20.67
CA ARG A 564 -5.07 -6.89 20.17
C ARG A 564 -6.25 -6.90 19.22
N ILE A 565 -7.31 -6.12 19.47
CA ILE A 565 -8.43 -5.94 18.52
C ILE A 565 -7.93 -5.34 17.22
N GLY A 566 -7.18 -4.24 17.27
CA GLY A 566 -6.64 -3.58 16.08
C GLY A 566 -5.74 -4.51 15.27
N ILE A 567 -4.81 -5.22 15.93
CA ILE A 567 -3.91 -6.19 15.28
C ILE A 567 -4.71 -7.31 14.62
N ASN A 568 -5.74 -7.83 15.29
CA ASN A 568 -6.61 -8.87 14.73
C ASN A 568 -7.33 -8.40 13.46
N VAL A 569 -7.85 -7.16 13.46
CA VAL A 569 -8.49 -6.58 12.28
C VAL A 569 -7.47 -6.45 11.12
N LEU A 570 -6.27 -5.97 11.40
CA LEU A 570 -5.21 -5.87 10.38
C LEU A 570 -4.78 -7.24 9.86
N ALA A 571 -4.60 -8.22 10.74
CA ALA A 571 -4.27 -9.59 10.35
C ALA A 571 -5.39 -10.24 9.53
N TYR A 572 -6.65 -10.00 9.89
CA TYR A 572 -7.81 -10.46 9.12
C TYR A 572 -7.84 -9.83 7.73
N ALA A 573 -7.62 -8.52 7.64
CA ALA A 573 -7.70 -7.76 6.39
C ALA A 573 -6.55 -8.08 5.41
N THR A 574 -5.35 -8.39 5.91
CA THR A 574 -4.13 -8.47 5.10
C THR A 574 -3.55 -9.87 4.98
N GLY A 575 -4.04 -10.82 5.77
CA GLY A 575 -3.39 -12.13 5.90
C GLY A 575 -1.95 -12.05 6.44
N ARG A 576 -1.55 -10.94 7.07
CA ARG A 576 -0.19 -10.58 7.49
C ARG A 576 0.78 -10.31 6.34
N GLU A 577 0.30 -10.19 5.12
CA GLU A 577 1.10 -9.94 3.92
C GLU A 577 0.62 -8.67 3.18
N PRO A 578 0.82 -7.49 3.76
CA PRO A 578 0.45 -6.25 3.08
C PRO A 578 1.25 -6.09 1.77
N PRO A 579 0.64 -5.55 0.72
CA PRO A 579 1.27 -5.37 -0.57
C PRO A 579 2.51 -4.48 -0.48
N VAL A 580 3.43 -4.66 -1.41
CA VAL A 580 4.62 -3.82 -1.50
C VAL A 580 4.27 -2.53 -2.23
N LYS A 581 4.75 -1.39 -1.72
CA LYS A 581 4.55 -0.07 -2.33
C LYS A 581 5.05 -0.05 -3.79
N LEU A 582 4.29 0.58 -4.69
CA LEU A 582 4.56 0.64 -6.12
C LEU A 582 4.58 -0.76 -6.80
N SER A 583 3.69 -1.67 -6.43
CA SER A 583 3.57 -2.97 -7.07
C SER A 583 2.96 -2.87 -8.49
N GLU A 584 3.19 -3.90 -9.32
CA GLU A 584 2.70 -3.92 -10.71
C GLU A 584 1.17 -3.89 -10.83
N ASP A 585 0.46 -4.35 -9.81
CA ASP A 585 -1.00 -4.46 -9.82
C ASP A 585 -1.70 -3.08 -9.94
N ASP A 586 -1.06 -2.02 -9.45
CA ASP A 586 -1.60 -0.66 -9.52
C ASP A 586 -1.67 -0.08 -10.94
N GLN A 587 -0.93 -0.66 -11.91
CA GLN A 587 -0.88 -0.15 -13.29
C GLN A 587 -1.70 -0.93 -14.29
N LYS A 588 -1.83 -2.24 -14.10
CA LYS A 588 -2.72 -3.06 -14.91
C LYS A 588 -4.17 -2.56 -14.84
N ARG A 589 -4.52 -1.86 -13.75
CA ARG A 589 -5.84 -1.27 -13.52
C ARG A 589 -6.10 0.03 -14.30
N LYS A 590 -5.05 0.77 -14.71
CA LYS A 590 -5.17 2.07 -15.41
C LYS A 590 -5.42 2.02 -16.92
N ASN A 591 -5.04 0.93 -17.60
CA ASN A 591 -5.06 0.86 -19.08
C ASN A 591 -6.34 0.24 -19.66
N ARG A 592 -7.40 0.09 -18.87
CA ARG A 592 -8.62 -0.62 -19.26
C ARG A 592 -9.64 0.28 -19.96
N GLY A 593 -9.28 0.83 -21.09
CA GLY A 593 -10.22 1.42 -22.04
C GLY A 593 -10.94 0.33 -22.82
N SER A 594 -12.28 0.31 -22.80
CA SER A 594 -13.10 -0.66 -23.50
C SER A 594 -12.95 -0.54 -25.02
N GLN A 595 -12.23 -1.44 -25.66
CA GLN A 595 -12.39 -1.71 -27.09
C GLN A 595 -13.31 -2.93 -27.26
N ILE A 596 -14.45 -2.72 -27.93
CA ILE A 596 -15.35 -3.81 -28.30
C ILE A 596 -14.81 -4.40 -29.61
N GLU A 597 -14.11 -5.50 -29.52
CA GLU A 597 -13.74 -6.30 -30.69
C GLU A 597 -14.78 -7.40 -30.95
N ARG A 598 -15.14 -7.60 -32.20
CA ARG A 598 -16.08 -8.66 -32.62
C ARG A 598 -15.32 -9.96 -32.87
N GLY A 599 -15.92 -11.09 -32.50
CA GLY A 599 -15.36 -12.43 -32.76
C GLY A 599 -14.53 -13.01 -31.61
N LEU A 600 -14.69 -12.45 -30.40
CA LEU A 600 -14.04 -12.95 -29.19
C LEU A 600 -14.76 -14.18 -28.63
N THR A 601 -14.01 -15.14 -28.10
CA THR A 601 -14.58 -16.24 -27.31
C THR A 601 -15.20 -15.70 -26.03
N GLU A 602 -16.42 -16.15 -25.71
CA GLU A 602 -17.13 -15.77 -24.48
C GLU A 602 -17.14 -16.94 -23.49
N ILE A 603 -16.93 -16.65 -22.20
CA ILE A 603 -17.06 -17.59 -21.07
C ILE A 603 -18.16 -17.06 -20.16
N ALA A 604 -19.07 -17.92 -19.70
CA ALA A 604 -20.17 -17.53 -18.85
C ALA A 604 -20.08 -18.10 -17.44
N GLN A 605 -20.58 -17.36 -16.48
CA GLN A 605 -20.76 -17.77 -15.10
C GLN A 605 -22.21 -18.22 -14.87
N LEU A 606 -22.38 -19.38 -14.22
CA LEU A 606 -23.70 -19.94 -13.93
C LEU A 606 -24.34 -19.28 -12.70
N ARG A 607 -25.63 -18.90 -12.79
CA ARG A 607 -26.42 -18.44 -11.66
C ARG A 607 -27.06 -19.62 -10.93
N HIS A 608 -26.90 -19.70 -9.62
CA HIS A 608 -27.49 -20.72 -8.75
C HIS A 608 -27.65 -20.19 -7.31
N SER A 609 -28.37 -20.90 -6.46
CA SER A 609 -28.66 -20.46 -5.08
C SER A 609 -27.51 -20.58 -4.09
N GLY A 610 -26.35 -21.11 -4.50
CA GLY A 610 -25.19 -21.37 -3.63
C GLY A 610 -24.22 -20.19 -3.46
N GLY A 611 -24.61 -18.96 -3.77
CA GLY A 611 -23.75 -17.79 -3.72
C GLY A 611 -22.89 -17.65 -4.97
N TRP A 612 -23.50 -17.74 -6.14
CA TRP A 612 -22.86 -17.60 -7.45
C TRP A 612 -22.14 -16.25 -7.65
N ASP A 613 -22.47 -15.25 -6.85
CA ASP A 613 -21.91 -13.91 -6.89
C ASP A 613 -20.93 -13.63 -5.73
N THR A 614 -20.43 -14.66 -5.08
CA THR A 614 -19.54 -14.50 -3.92
C THR A 614 -18.16 -13.94 -4.32
N ALA A 615 -17.71 -14.18 -5.56
CA ALA A 615 -16.48 -13.64 -6.13
C ALA A 615 -16.81 -12.99 -7.50
N PRO A 616 -17.41 -11.79 -7.51
CA PRO A 616 -17.98 -11.18 -8.71
C PRO A 616 -16.95 -10.82 -9.78
N LYS A 617 -15.68 -10.62 -9.43
CA LYS A 617 -14.61 -10.27 -10.37
C LYS A 617 -13.73 -11.44 -10.79
N ALA A 618 -13.87 -12.60 -10.15
CA ALA A 618 -13.02 -13.75 -10.42
C ALA A 618 -12.95 -14.08 -11.91
N LEU A 619 -14.11 -14.24 -12.56
CA LEU A 619 -14.17 -14.50 -14.00
C LEU A 619 -13.60 -13.36 -14.83
N LYS A 620 -13.91 -12.10 -14.48
CA LYS A 620 -13.39 -10.92 -15.19
C LYS A 620 -11.86 -10.89 -15.15
N ASN A 621 -11.26 -11.04 -13.97
CA ASN A 621 -9.80 -11.03 -13.81
C ASN A 621 -9.14 -12.19 -14.56
N LEU A 622 -9.77 -13.37 -14.60
CA LEU A 622 -9.31 -14.50 -15.40
C LEU A 622 -9.34 -14.19 -16.91
N LEU A 623 -10.42 -13.60 -17.41
CA LEU A 623 -10.55 -13.22 -18.83
C LEU A 623 -9.52 -12.15 -19.24
N GLU A 624 -9.25 -11.21 -18.37
CA GLU A 624 -8.20 -10.21 -18.59
C GLU A 624 -6.81 -10.83 -18.61
N ALA A 625 -6.52 -11.76 -17.68
CA ALA A 625 -5.26 -12.48 -17.65
C ALA A 625 -5.05 -13.34 -18.92
N LEU A 626 -6.09 -13.99 -19.43
CA LEU A 626 -6.04 -14.74 -20.69
C LEU A 626 -5.67 -13.84 -21.87
N ASN A 627 -6.24 -12.65 -21.97
CA ASN A 627 -5.89 -11.68 -23.02
C ASN A 627 -4.46 -11.15 -22.88
N GLU A 628 -4.04 -10.80 -21.67
CA GLU A 628 -2.77 -10.08 -21.42
C GLU A 628 -1.56 -11.02 -21.42
N THR A 629 -1.69 -12.20 -20.78
CA THR A 629 -0.55 -13.08 -20.53
C THR A 629 -0.43 -14.21 -21.54
N VAL A 630 -1.56 -14.67 -22.11
CA VAL A 630 -1.61 -15.79 -23.05
C VAL A 630 -1.89 -15.31 -24.48
N GLY A 631 -2.37 -14.07 -24.63
CA GLY A 631 -2.73 -13.50 -25.93
C GLY A 631 -3.98 -14.14 -26.54
N MET A 632 -4.83 -14.76 -25.72
CA MET A 632 -6.07 -15.37 -26.15
C MET A 632 -7.16 -14.31 -26.36
N ALA A 633 -7.79 -14.28 -27.52
CA ALA A 633 -8.86 -13.33 -27.84
C ALA A 633 -10.17 -13.73 -27.16
N VAL A 634 -10.33 -13.36 -25.85
CA VAL A 634 -11.56 -13.59 -25.08
C VAL A 634 -12.24 -12.26 -24.75
N SER A 635 -13.56 -12.28 -24.66
CA SER A 635 -14.34 -11.10 -24.23
C SER A 635 -14.10 -10.82 -22.73
N PRO A 636 -13.64 -9.63 -22.35
CA PRO A 636 -13.40 -9.30 -20.93
C PRO A 636 -14.70 -9.07 -20.16
N GLN A 637 -15.86 -9.14 -20.82
CA GLN A 637 -17.14 -8.92 -20.20
C GLN A 637 -17.62 -10.16 -19.44
N ARG A 638 -17.88 -9.99 -18.14
CA ARG A 638 -18.53 -11.03 -17.34
C ARG A 638 -19.95 -11.28 -17.87
N ARG A 639 -20.20 -12.50 -18.31
CA ARG A 639 -21.54 -12.97 -18.71
C ARG A 639 -22.09 -13.88 -17.62
N THR A 640 -23.29 -13.60 -17.13
CA THR A 640 -23.98 -14.45 -16.14
C THR A 640 -25.25 -15.00 -16.74
N ILE A 641 -25.45 -16.31 -16.70
CA ILE A 641 -26.56 -16.98 -17.37
C ILE A 641 -27.31 -17.95 -16.40
N PRO A 642 -28.61 -18.14 -16.60
CA PRO A 642 -29.33 -19.23 -15.94
C PRO A 642 -28.90 -20.58 -16.53
N ILE A 643 -29.11 -21.65 -15.78
CA ILE A 643 -28.77 -23.03 -16.20
C ILE A 643 -29.91 -23.54 -17.10
N THR A 644 -29.92 -23.10 -18.33
CA THR A 644 -30.86 -23.58 -19.38
C THR A 644 -30.05 -23.97 -20.61
N LEU A 645 -30.47 -25.05 -21.29
CA LEU A 645 -29.73 -25.56 -22.46
C LEU A 645 -29.61 -24.51 -23.58
N GLN A 646 -30.59 -23.65 -23.74
CA GLN A 646 -30.59 -22.57 -24.73
C GLN A 646 -29.45 -21.55 -24.49
N GLU A 647 -29.22 -21.17 -23.25
CA GLU A 647 -28.15 -20.24 -22.88
C GLU A 647 -26.78 -20.94 -22.83
N LEU A 648 -26.70 -22.14 -22.26
CA LEU A 648 -25.46 -22.91 -22.13
C LEU A 648 -24.79 -23.17 -23.50
N ARG A 649 -25.57 -23.46 -24.54
CA ARG A 649 -25.10 -23.76 -25.90
C ARG A 649 -24.21 -22.71 -26.56
N ARG A 650 -24.20 -21.50 -26.01
CA ARG A 650 -23.46 -20.37 -26.56
C ARG A 650 -21.99 -20.33 -26.13
N PHE A 651 -21.63 -21.12 -25.13
CA PHE A 651 -20.34 -21.05 -24.46
C PHE A 651 -19.61 -22.39 -24.49
N PRO A 652 -18.32 -22.41 -24.84
CA PRO A 652 -17.53 -23.64 -24.82
C PRO A 652 -17.19 -24.11 -23.40
N LEU A 653 -17.11 -23.14 -22.47
CA LEU A 653 -16.88 -23.36 -21.04
C LEU A 653 -17.84 -22.50 -20.21
N VAL A 654 -18.36 -23.08 -19.16
CA VAL A 654 -19.10 -22.34 -18.12
C VAL A 654 -18.40 -22.48 -16.78
N TYR A 655 -18.44 -21.39 -16.01
CA TYR A 655 -17.81 -21.29 -14.71
C TYR A 655 -18.84 -21.27 -13.58
N MET A 656 -18.59 -22.04 -12.51
CA MET A 656 -19.47 -22.15 -11.35
C MET A 656 -18.67 -22.06 -10.07
N HIS A 657 -18.89 -21.05 -9.23
CA HIS A 657 -18.33 -21.01 -7.89
C HIS A 657 -19.39 -20.64 -6.85
N GLY A 658 -19.14 -20.97 -5.60
CA GLY A 658 -20.07 -20.60 -4.53
C GLY A 658 -19.57 -20.95 -3.14
N ARG A 659 -20.29 -20.41 -2.14
CA ARG A 659 -19.94 -20.55 -0.71
C ARG A 659 -21.02 -21.29 0.11
N TYR A 660 -22.27 -21.30 -0.38
CA TYR A 660 -23.41 -21.80 0.36
C TYR A 660 -23.92 -23.12 -0.21
N ARG A 661 -24.81 -23.77 0.54
CA ARG A 661 -25.53 -24.94 0.04
C ARG A 661 -26.42 -24.55 -1.11
N PHE A 662 -26.50 -25.41 -2.12
CA PHE A 662 -27.38 -25.22 -3.25
C PHE A 662 -28.01 -26.55 -3.71
N ARG A 663 -29.05 -26.46 -4.50
CA ARG A 663 -29.65 -27.55 -5.25
C ARG A 663 -30.08 -27.06 -6.60
N LEU A 664 -29.86 -27.87 -7.62
CA LEU A 664 -30.39 -27.61 -8.96
C LEU A 664 -31.69 -28.39 -9.15
N SER A 665 -32.64 -27.83 -9.86
CA SER A 665 -33.84 -28.54 -10.31
C SER A 665 -33.50 -29.66 -11.29
N GLU A 666 -34.42 -30.59 -11.52
CA GLU A 666 -34.25 -31.67 -12.50
C GLU A 666 -33.97 -31.12 -13.90
N GLN A 667 -34.71 -30.08 -14.30
CA GLN A 667 -34.55 -29.44 -15.59
C GLN A 667 -33.15 -28.80 -15.77
N GLU A 668 -32.62 -28.19 -14.69
CA GLU A 668 -31.27 -27.59 -14.73
C GLU A 668 -30.19 -28.68 -14.81
N ARG A 669 -30.38 -29.81 -14.08
CA ARG A 669 -29.45 -30.93 -14.15
C ARG A 669 -29.43 -31.58 -15.55
N ASP A 670 -30.62 -31.75 -16.16
CA ASP A 670 -30.73 -32.35 -17.48
C ASP A 670 -30.12 -31.42 -18.55
N ALA A 671 -30.36 -30.10 -18.44
CA ALA A 671 -29.75 -29.10 -19.32
C ALA A 671 -28.22 -29.10 -19.22
N LEU A 672 -27.67 -29.19 -18.00
CA LEU A 672 -26.23 -29.25 -17.76
C LEU A 672 -25.63 -30.57 -18.24
N ARG A 673 -26.31 -31.69 -18.07
CA ARG A 673 -25.89 -33.02 -18.56
C ARG A 673 -25.81 -33.05 -20.09
N ASP A 674 -26.88 -32.58 -20.79
CA ASP A 674 -26.87 -32.48 -22.26
C ASP A 674 -25.79 -31.50 -22.78
N TYR A 675 -25.52 -30.41 -22.04
CA TYR A 675 -24.43 -29.49 -22.36
C TYR A 675 -23.07 -30.20 -22.28
N LEU A 676 -22.76 -30.90 -21.19
CA LEU A 676 -21.46 -31.53 -20.95
C LEU A 676 -21.19 -32.73 -21.87
N SER A 677 -22.23 -33.47 -22.32
CA SER A 677 -22.09 -34.58 -23.27
C SER A 677 -21.63 -34.17 -24.67
N ARG A 678 -21.59 -32.83 -24.96
CA ARG A 678 -21.31 -32.32 -26.31
C ARG A 678 -19.91 -31.77 -26.49
N GLY A 679 -18.97 -32.06 -25.64
CA GLY A 679 -17.58 -31.58 -25.75
C GLY A 679 -17.27 -30.33 -24.92
N THR A 680 -18.27 -29.77 -24.24
CA THR A 680 -18.12 -28.57 -23.40
C THR A 680 -17.59 -28.90 -22.01
N VAL A 681 -17.14 -27.89 -21.26
CA VAL A 681 -16.52 -28.05 -19.94
C VAL A 681 -17.22 -27.21 -18.88
N LEU A 682 -17.46 -27.80 -17.71
CA LEU A 682 -17.81 -27.10 -16.46
C LEU A 682 -16.55 -26.96 -15.61
N PHE A 683 -16.11 -25.73 -15.41
CA PHE A 683 -15.11 -25.39 -14.41
C PHE A 683 -15.82 -24.95 -13.12
N ALA A 684 -15.47 -25.53 -11.98
CA ALA A 684 -16.07 -25.13 -10.70
C ALA A 684 -15.06 -25.08 -9.55
N ASP A 685 -15.30 -24.21 -8.55
CA ASP A 685 -14.53 -24.19 -7.32
C ASP A 685 -15.37 -23.82 -6.08
N ALA A 686 -14.95 -24.32 -4.92
CA ALA A 686 -15.53 -23.99 -3.64
C ALA A 686 -14.89 -22.70 -3.10
N CYS A 687 -15.58 -21.58 -3.24
CA CYS A 687 -15.14 -20.29 -2.74
C CYS A 687 -14.75 -20.36 -1.25
N CYS A 688 -13.54 -19.88 -0.90
CA CYS A 688 -12.91 -20.01 0.41
C CYS A 688 -12.74 -21.46 0.93
N GLY A 689 -12.76 -22.47 0.06
CA GLY A 689 -12.73 -23.88 0.45
C GLY A 689 -13.99 -24.33 1.21
N SER A 690 -15.15 -23.75 0.88
CA SER A 690 -16.40 -23.98 1.59
C SER A 690 -16.86 -25.44 1.55
N THR A 691 -16.83 -26.11 2.69
CA THR A 691 -17.35 -27.46 2.85
C THR A 691 -18.86 -27.58 2.61
N ARG A 692 -19.61 -26.48 2.69
CA ARG A 692 -21.05 -26.45 2.40
C ARG A 692 -21.31 -26.51 0.90
N PHE A 693 -20.53 -25.76 0.12
CA PHE A 693 -20.61 -25.80 -1.34
C PHE A 693 -20.03 -27.12 -1.86
N ASP A 694 -18.84 -27.53 -1.38
CA ASP A 694 -18.19 -28.80 -1.76
C ASP A 694 -19.15 -29.99 -1.63
N ARG A 695 -19.85 -30.13 -0.49
CA ARG A 695 -20.84 -31.21 -0.28
C ARG A 695 -21.97 -31.13 -1.29
N SER A 696 -22.55 -29.94 -1.52
CA SER A 696 -23.65 -29.80 -2.49
C SER A 696 -23.20 -30.03 -3.92
N PHE A 697 -21.94 -29.71 -4.26
CA PHE A 697 -21.39 -29.96 -5.59
C PHE A 697 -21.15 -31.46 -5.80
N ARG A 698 -20.63 -32.17 -4.81
CA ARG A 698 -20.48 -33.65 -4.86
C ARG A 698 -21.82 -34.34 -4.97
N ASP A 699 -22.82 -33.96 -4.15
CA ASP A 699 -24.18 -34.45 -4.24
C ASP A 699 -24.80 -34.24 -5.63
N LEU A 700 -24.53 -33.09 -6.27
CA LEU A 700 -24.96 -32.78 -7.62
C LEU A 700 -24.28 -33.68 -8.64
N MET A 701 -22.98 -33.88 -8.55
CA MET A 701 -22.21 -34.73 -9.50
C MET A 701 -22.63 -36.21 -9.37
N GLU A 702 -22.85 -36.70 -8.16
CA GLU A 702 -23.35 -38.05 -7.92
C GLU A 702 -24.77 -38.29 -8.52
N GLN A 703 -25.66 -37.29 -8.44
CA GLN A 703 -26.97 -37.33 -9.07
C GLN A 703 -26.92 -37.28 -10.60
N MET A 704 -25.95 -36.51 -11.16
CA MET A 704 -25.81 -36.39 -12.62
C MET A 704 -25.07 -37.57 -13.26
N TYR A 705 -24.06 -38.09 -12.57
CA TYR A 705 -23.13 -39.08 -13.11
C TYR A 705 -22.83 -40.18 -12.08
N PRO A 706 -23.81 -41.00 -11.70
CA PRO A 706 -23.62 -42.05 -10.67
C PRO A 706 -22.56 -43.09 -11.07
N GLU A 707 -22.34 -43.30 -12.36
CA GLU A 707 -21.34 -44.24 -12.89
C GLU A 707 -19.92 -43.56 -13.03
N HIS A 708 -19.80 -42.26 -12.93
CA HIS A 708 -18.56 -41.51 -13.12
C HIS A 708 -18.32 -40.60 -11.89
N PRO A 709 -17.75 -41.11 -10.78
CA PRO A 709 -17.50 -40.31 -9.60
C PRO A 709 -16.41 -39.24 -9.86
N LEU A 710 -16.46 -38.13 -9.12
CA LEU A 710 -15.41 -37.15 -9.07
C LEU A 710 -14.10 -37.80 -8.58
N GLN A 711 -13.04 -37.73 -9.39
CA GLN A 711 -11.74 -38.33 -9.10
C GLN A 711 -10.62 -37.27 -9.25
N LEU A 712 -9.53 -37.44 -8.51
CA LEU A 712 -8.35 -36.61 -8.67
C LEU A 712 -7.82 -36.73 -10.10
N ILE A 713 -7.55 -35.59 -10.73
CA ILE A 713 -6.86 -35.55 -12.02
C ILE A 713 -5.38 -35.90 -11.78
N PRO A 714 -4.81 -36.91 -12.48
CA PRO A 714 -3.43 -37.33 -12.27
C PRO A 714 -2.43 -36.19 -12.43
N GLU A 715 -1.35 -36.20 -11.63
CA GLU A 715 -0.31 -35.15 -11.66
C GLU A 715 0.42 -35.01 -13.00
N ASP A 716 0.48 -36.11 -13.76
CA ASP A 716 1.09 -36.19 -15.10
C ASP A 716 0.11 -35.88 -16.25
N HIS A 717 -1.12 -35.50 -15.94
CA HIS A 717 -2.12 -35.14 -16.95
C HIS A 717 -1.70 -33.87 -17.71
N GLU A 718 -1.97 -33.84 -19.03
CA GLU A 718 -1.62 -32.73 -19.91
C GLU A 718 -2.13 -31.33 -19.43
N LEU A 719 -3.23 -31.29 -18.67
CA LEU A 719 -3.77 -30.07 -18.05
C LEU A 719 -2.71 -29.27 -17.27
N TYR A 720 -1.72 -29.96 -16.70
CA TYR A 720 -0.66 -29.32 -15.89
C TYR A 720 0.63 -29.09 -16.67
N SER A 721 0.64 -29.33 -17.98
CA SER A 721 1.83 -29.27 -18.81
C SER A 721 1.90 -28.01 -19.69
N GLU A 722 3.08 -27.76 -20.22
CA GLU A 722 3.31 -26.69 -21.22
C GLU A 722 2.56 -26.93 -22.54
N ALA A 723 2.09 -28.15 -22.82
CA ALA A 723 1.27 -28.45 -23.98
C ALA A 723 -0.07 -27.69 -23.95
N ILE A 724 -0.60 -27.44 -22.79
CA ILE A 724 -1.85 -26.68 -22.59
C ILE A 724 -1.54 -25.19 -22.33
N GLY A 725 -0.60 -24.87 -21.42
CA GLY A 725 -0.32 -23.50 -21.05
C GLY A 725 0.90 -23.38 -20.13
N TYR A 726 0.64 -23.32 -18.81
CA TYR A 726 1.71 -23.28 -17.81
C TYR A 726 2.14 -24.70 -17.42
N ASN A 727 3.44 -24.92 -17.26
CA ASN A 727 3.93 -26.09 -16.53
C ASN A 727 3.66 -25.92 -15.01
N ILE A 728 2.81 -26.78 -14.43
CA ILE A 728 2.34 -26.68 -13.05
C ILE A 728 2.67 -27.96 -12.30
N GLU A 729 3.94 -28.18 -11.95
CA GLU A 729 4.37 -29.31 -11.15
C GLU A 729 4.00 -29.15 -9.67
N ARG A 730 4.08 -27.93 -9.16
CA ARG A 730 3.84 -27.58 -7.76
C ARG A 730 3.07 -26.29 -7.65
N VAL A 731 2.20 -26.25 -6.63
CA VAL A 731 1.37 -25.08 -6.27
C VAL A 731 1.48 -24.79 -4.77
N LYS A 732 1.31 -23.55 -4.41
CA LYS A 732 1.20 -23.13 -3.03
C LYS A 732 -0.26 -23.15 -2.61
N LEU A 733 -0.56 -23.98 -1.61
CA LEU A 733 -1.88 -24.17 -1.06
C LEU A 733 -1.90 -23.71 0.39
N ARG A 734 -2.75 -22.75 0.70
CA ARG A 734 -3.03 -22.32 2.06
C ARG A 734 -4.09 -23.23 2.68
N LYS A 735 -3.81 -23.73 3.87
CA LYS A 735 -4.75 -24.53 4.66
C LYS A 735 -4.91 -23.92 6.04
N LEU A 736 -6.14 -23.86 6.51
CA LEU A 736 -6.44 -23.53 7.88
C LEU A 736 -5.94 -24.66 8.79
N VAL A 737 -5.12 -24.32 9.79
CA VAL A 737 -4.70 -25.30 10.80
C VAL A 737 -5.81 -25.41 11.84
N PRO A 738 -6.38 -26.61 12.07
CA PRO A 738 -7.35 -26.81 13.13
C PRO A 738 -6.74 -26.40 14.48
N GLY A 739 -7.30 -25.37 15.11
CA GLY A 739 -6.89 -24.92 16.44
C GLY A 739 -7.85 -25.41 17.51
N ASN A 740 -7.36 -25.53 18.76
CA ASN A 740 -8.22 -25.73 19.92
C ASN A 740 -9.16 -24.52 20.09
N ALA A 741 -10.33 -24.73 20.64
CA ALA A 741 -11.25 -23.64 20.98
C ALA A 741 -10.52 -22.59 21.85
N GLY A 742 -10.48 -21.35 21.38
CA GLY A 742 -9.78 -20.26 22.05
C GLY A 742 -8.32 -19.99 21.60
N ALA A 743 -7.77 -20.78 20.68
CA ALA A 743 -6.46 -20.51 20.08
C ALA A 743 -6.56 -19.49 18.92
N SER A 744 -5.47 -18.78 18.66
CA SER A 744 -5.34 -17.93 17.48
C SER A 744 -5.51 -18.75 16.19
N MET A 745 -6.08 -18.13 15.15
CA MET A 745 -6.20 -18.76 13.84
C MET A 745 -4.80 -18.89 13.23
N GLN A 746 -4.46 -20.08 12.79
CA GLN A 746 -3.21 -20.35 12.09
C GLN A 746 -3.54 -20.89 10.71
N SER A 747 -2.88 -20.35 9.70
CA SER A 747 -2.86 -20.93 8.36
C SER A 747 -1.44 -21.40 8.07
N ARG A 748 -1.32 -22.45 7.29
CA ARG A 748 -0.06 -22.99 6.80
C ARG A 748 -0.11 -23.04 5.28
N THR A 749 0.88 -22.44 4.64
CA THR A 749 1.09 -22.60 3.20
C THR A 749 1.98 -23.81 2.94
N GLU A 750 1.49 -24.74 2.15
CA GLU A 750 2.20 -25.93 1.74
C GLU A 750 2.47 -25.89 0.25
N THR A 751 3.65 -26.34 -0.18
CA THR A 751 3.96 -26.54 -1.59
C THR A 751 3.63 -27.99 -1.93
N VAL A 752 2.57 -28.20 -2.69
CA VAL A 752 2.00 -29.53 -3.03
C VAL A 752 1.83 -29.65 -4.54
N PRO A 753 1.66 -30.87 -5.10
CA PRO A 753 1.15 -31.02 -6.45
C PRO A 753 -0.22 -30.35 -6.62
N PRO A 754 -0.64 -30.00 -7.84
CA PRO A 754 -1.98 -29.45 -8.08
C PRO A 754 -3.05 -30.47 -7.68
N ILE A 755 -4.12 -30.01 -7.01
CA ILE A 755 -5.20 -30.84 -6.50
C ILE A 755 -6.50 -30.40 -7.17
N LEU A 756 -6.78 -30.92 -8.36
CA LEU A 756 -8.05 -30.75 -9.05
C LEU A 756 -8.73 -32.11 -9.16
N GLU A 757 -10.06 -32.10 -9.12
CA GLU A 757 -10.90 -33.29 -9.32
C GLU A 757 -11.68 -33.13 -10.62
N GLY A 758 -12.00 -34.24 -11.29
CA GLY A 758 -12.73 -34.17 -12.54
C GLY A 758 -13.67 -35.36 -12.75
N ILE A 759 -14.60 -35.19 -13.68
CA ILE A 759 -15.41 -36.27 -14.25
C ILE A 759 -15.01 -36.43 -15.70
N GLU A 760 -14.52 -37.61 -16.03
CA GLU A 760 -14.14 -37.98 -17.40
C GLU A 760 -15.35 -38.51 -18.16
N ILE A 761 -15.61 -37.97 -19.35
CA ILE A 761 -16.66 -38.40 -20.27
C ILE A 761 -16.00 -38.51 -21.66
N ASP A 762 -16.12 -39.67 -22.30
CA ASP A 762 -15.57 -39.92 -23.63
C ASP A 762 -14.08 -39.58 -23.75
N GLY A 763 -13.27 -39.91 -22.74
CA GLY A 763 -11.81 -39.75 -22.73
C GLY A 763 -11.35 -38.29 -22.47
N ARG A 764 -12.23 -37.41 -21.97
CA ARG A 764 -11.92 -36.02 -21.60
C ARG A 764 -12.56 -35.62 -20.30
N TYR A 765 -11.98 -34.66 -19.59
CA TYR A 765 -12.60 -34.07 -18.41
C TYR A 765 -13.69 -33.07 -18.81
N ALA A 766 -14.96 -33.50 -18.72
CA ALA A 766 -16.10 -32.60 -18.93
C ALA A 766 -16.41 -31.73 -17.70
N VAL A 767 -16.04 -32.17 -16.51
CA VAL A 767 -16.11 -31.41 -15.27
C VAL A 767 -14.72 -31.31 -14.66
N ILE A 768 -14.26 -30.12 -14.34
CA ILE A 768 -13.03 -29.84 -13.60
C ILE A 768 -13.39 -29.03 -12.36
N TYR A 769 -13.10 -29.56 -11.19
CA TYR A 769 -13.52 -29.03 -9.90
C TYR A 769 -12.34 -28.88 -8.95
N SER A 770 -12.33 -27.76 -8.23
CA SER A 770 -11.46 -27.52 -7.09
C SER A 770 -12.26 -27.41 -5.79
N ARG A 771 -11.96 -28.28 -4.83
CA ARG A 771 -12.47 -28.14 -3.46
C ARG A 771 -11.80 -26.99 -2.70
N TYR A 772 -10.65 -26.56 -3.19
CA TYR A 772 -9.89 -25.43 -2.67
C TYR A 772 -10.22 -24.17 -3.47
N ASP A 773 -10.20 -23.05 -2.79
CA ASP A 773 -10.53 -21.76 -3.37
C ASP A 773 -9.62 -21.41 -4.55
N ILE A 774 -10.22 -21.01 -5.64
CA ILE A 774 -9.62 -20.34 -6.78
C ILE A 774 -10.23 -18.96 -6.95
N SER A 775 -11.54 -18.85 -6.79
CA SER A 775 -12.30 -17.63 -7.06
C SER A 775 -11.89 -16.42 -6.22
N CYS A 776 -11.77 -16.58 -4.89
CA CYS A 776 -11.33 -15.47 -4.03
C CYS A 776 -9.86 -15.08 -4.29
N ALA A 777 -9.02 -16.06 -4.65
CA ALA A 777 -7.64 -15.78 -5.04
C ALA A 777 -7.57 -14.99 -6.35
N LEU A 778 -8.42 -15.28 -7.34
CA LEU A 778 -8.54 -14.51 -8.58
C LEU A 778 -9.04 -13.08 -8.35
N GLU A 779 -9.77 -12.84 -7.28
CA GLU A 779 -10.21 -11.49 -6.87
C GLU A 779 -9.21 -10.74 -6.01
N ASN A 780 -8.10 -11.37 -5.64
CA ASN A 780 -7.13 -10.83 -4.70
C ASN A 780 -7.76 -10.59 -3.30
N GLN A 781 -8.72 -11.43 -2.90
CA GLN A 781 -9.47 -11.34 -1.65
C GLN A 781 -9.23 -12.54 -0.70
N ALA A 782 -8.21 -13.34 -0.96
CA ALA A 782 -7.90 -14.47 -0.09
C ALA A 782 -7.60 -14.01 1.34
N SER A 783 -8.35 -14.53 2.31
CA SER A 783 -8.16 -14.25 3.74
C SER A 783 -7.51 -15.45 4.45
N LEU A 784 -7.05 -15.24 5.69
CA LEU A 784 -6.55 -16.33 6.55
C LEU A 784 -7.59 -17.47 6.76
N ALA A 785 -8.86 -17.15 6.60
CA ALA A 785 -9.96 -18.12 6.74
C ALA A 785 -10.22 -18.95 5.48
N CYS A 786 -9.57 -18.65 4.36
CA CYS A 786 -9.75 -19.39 3.10
C CYS A 786 -8.78 -20.55 2.98
N ASP A 787 -9.32 -21.75 2.80
CA ASP A 787 -8.56 -22.89 2.30
C ASP A 787 -8.48 -22.79 0.77
N GLY A 788 -7.31 -22.48 0.23
CA GLY A 788 -7.21 -22.22 -1.21
C GLY A 788 -5.80 -21.99 -1.71
N TYR A 789 -5.69 -21.82 -3.01
CA TYR A 789 -4.42 -21.55 -3.68
C TYR A 789 -3.98 -20.09 -3.46
N GLU A 790 -2.66 -19.87 -3.51
CA GLU A 790 -2.15 -18.50 -3.63
C GLU A 790 -2.49 -17.93 -5.02
N GLU A 791 -2.70 -16.62 -5.10
CA GLU A 791 -3.18 -15.90 -6.29
C GLU A 791 -2.49 -16.33 -7.60
N LYS A 792 -1.16 -16.37 -7.58
CA LYS A 792 -0.37 -16.74 -8.77
C LYS A 792 -0.67 -18.16 -9.24
N ASP A 793 -0.81 -19.12 -8.33
CA ASP A 793 -1.03 -20.52 -8.68
C ASP A 793 -2.50 -20.77 -9.01
N ALA A 794 -3.44 -20.09 -8.35
CA ALA A 794 -4.85 -20.06 -8.73
C ALA A 794 -5.04 -19.57 -10.18
N MET A 795 -4.34 -18.48 -10.55
CA MET A 795 -4.39 -17.93 -11.92
C MET A 795 -3.82 -18.92 -12.95
N ARG A 796 -2.67 -19.55 -12.67
CA ARG A 796 -2.07 -20.55 -13.57
C ARG A 796 -2.98 -21.75 -13.79
N LEU A 797 -3.59 -22.27 -12.72
CA LEU A 797 -4.55 -23.37 -12.80
C LEU A 797 -5.79 -22.97 -13.61
N ALA A 798 -6.40 -21.82 -13.33
CA ALA A 798 -7.59 -21.36 -14.03
C ALA A 798 -7.33 -21.10 -15.52
N VAL A 799 -6.17 -20.52 -15.88
CA VAL A 799 -5.75 -20.33 -17.28
C VAL A 799 -5.63 -21.68 -18.00
N ASN A 800 -4.93 -22.66 -17.39
CA ASN A 800 -4.79 -23.98 -18.01
C ASN A 800 -6.15 -24.67 -18.19
N ILE A 801 -7.08 -24.56 -17.24
CA ILE A 801 -8.44 -25.12 -17.35
C ILE A 801 -9.17 -24.50 -18.55
N VAL A 802 -9.09 -23.20 -18.71
CA VAL A 802 -9.74 -22.53 -19.86
C VAL A 802 -9.09 -22.98 -21.18
N LEU A 803 -7.77 -22.99 -21.25
CA LEU A 803 -7.06 -23.44 -22.47
C LEU A 803 -7.38 -24.89 -22.82
N TYR A 804 -7.41 -25.79 -21.81
CA TYR A 804 -7.82 -27.17 -21.98
C TYR A 804 -9.24 -27.26 -22.56
N ALA A 805 -10.19 -26.49 -22.03
CA ALA A 805 -11.56 -26.48 -22.53
C ALA A 805 -11.68 -25.96 -23.97
N MET A 806 -10.82 -25.05 -24.38
CA MET A 806 -10.81 -24.52 -25.76
C MET A 806 -10.22 -25.49 -26.80
N LEU A 807 -9.47 -26.47 -26.34
CA LEU A 807 -8.89 -27.52 -27.22
C LEU A 807 -9.84 -28.70 -27.43
N GLN A 808 -11.00 -28.73 -26.74
CA GLN A 808 -11.97 -29.81 -26.88
C GLN A 808 -12.81 -29.68 -28.17
N ASP A 809 -13.07 -30.80 -28.87
CA ASP A 809 -13.99 -30.86 -30.01
C ASP A 809 -15.44 -30.73 -29.54
N ILE A 810 -16.08 -29.63 -29.92
CA ILE A 810 -17.48 -29.36 -29.55
C ILE A 810 -18.44 -29.78 -30.65
N SER A 811 -19.33 -30.70 -30.38
CA SER A 811 -20.28 -31.26 -31.37
C SER A 811 -21.56 -30.43 -31.55
N TRP A 812 -21.48 -29.10 -31.41
CA TRP A 812 -22.59 -28.26 -31.84
C TRP A 812 -22.53 -28.04 -33.36
N SER A 813 -23.57 -28.47 -34.08
CA SER A 813 -23.85 -27.82 -35.36
C SER A 813 -24.20 -26.37 -35.09
N PRO A 814 -23.49 -25.38 -35.68
CA PRO A 814 -23.94 -24.00 -35.55
C PRO A 814 -25.34 -23.91 -36.18
N LEU A 815 -26.33 -23.61 -35.37
CA LEU A 815 -27.59 -23.12 -35.92
C LEU A 815 -27.24 -21.75 -36.53
N LEU A 816 -26.85 -21.74 -37.80
CA LEU A 816 -26.85 -20.60 -38.68
C LEU A 816 -28.26 -19.99 -38.60
N HIS A 817 -28.33 -18.74 -38.29
CA HIS A 817 -29.56 -17.96 -38.21
C HIS A 817 -30.49 -18.26 -39.37
N GLY A 818 -31.77 -18.45 -39.05
CA GLY A 818 -32.88 -18.80 -39.95
C GLY A 818 -32.79 -18.27 -41.37
N SER A 819 -32.63 -19.19 -42.27
CA SER A 819 -33.14 -19.14 -43.63
C SER A 819 -34.18 -20.24 -43.74
N ALA A 820 -35.44 -19.83 -44.02
CA ALA A 820 -36.54 -20.71 -44.28
C ALA A 820 -36.21 -21.69 -45.41
N PRO A 821 -36.75 -22.93 -45.45
CA PRO A 821 -36.44 -23.92 -46.48
C PRO A 821 -36.97 -23.40 -47.84
N VAL A 822 -36.06 -23.20 -48.78
CA VAL A 822 -36.39 -23.05 -50.19
C VAL A 822 -36.64 -24.41 -50.76
N SER A 823 -37.88 -24.68 -51.18
CA SER A 823 -38.26 -25.87 -51.93
C SER A 823 -37.49 -25.97 -53.24
N SER A 824 -36.83 -27.11 -53.47
CA SER A 824 -36.23 -27.47 -54.77
C SER A 824 -37.28 -27.64 -55.85
N GLY A 825 -37.33 -26.72 -56.79
CA GLY A 825 -38.03 -26.87 -58.07
C GLY A 825 -36.99 -26.72 -59.21
N SER A 826 -36.83 -27.79 -59.96
CA SER A 826 -36.00 -27.91 -61.17
C SER A 826 -36.60 -27.11 -62.33
N GLY A 827 -35.78 -26.38 -63.07
CA GLY A 827 -36.18 -25.78 -64.35
C GLY A 827 -35.16 -24.81 -64.87
N SER A 828 -34.46 -25.17 -65.92
CA SER A 828 -33.44 -24.45 -66.72
C SER A 828 -34.06 -23.52 -67.73
N PRO A 829 -33.29 -22.74 -68.48
CA PRO A 829 -33.51 -21.31 -68.64
C PRO A 829 -34.03 -20.91 -70.03
N THR A 830 -34.63 -19.73 -70.18
CA THR A 830 -34.67 -19.00 -71.49
C THR A 830 -34.66 -17.49 -71.29
N THR A 831 -33.88 -16.91 -72.15
CA THR A 831 -33.60 -15.54 -72.52
C THR A 831 -34.83 -14.58 -72.68
N SER A 832 -34.61 -13.37 -72.47
CA SER A 832 -34.78 -12.16 -73.31
C SER A 832 -35.49 -10.97 -72.66
N ASP A 833 -34.78 -9.90 -72.63
CA ASP A 833 -35.02 -8.55 -73.19
C ASP A 833 -36.12 -7.62 -72.59
N GLN A 834 -35.62 -6.43 -72.37
CA GLN A 834 -36.21 -5.10 -72.58
C GLN A 834 -37.27 -4.58 -71.58
N ALA A 835 -36.92 -3.57 -70.93
CA ALA A 835 -37.00 -2.11 -71.21
C ALA A 835 -38.26 -1.42 -70.69
N ASP A 836 -38.02 -0.31 -70.16
CA ASP A 836 -38.75 0.96 -70.14
C ASP A 836 -39.76 1.26 -69.01
N GLN A 837 -39.39 2.26 -68.31
CA GLN A 837 -39.93 3.62 -68.21
C GLN A 837 -41.14 3.88 -67.30
N HIS A 838 -40.91 4.88 -66.61
CA HIS A 838 -41.69 6.09 -66.22
C HIS A 838 -42.53 6.14 -64.96
N ASP A 839 -42.21 7.19 -64.27
CA ASP A 839 -43.00 8.28 -63.67
C ASP A 839 -44.10 7.92 -62.63
N GLY A 840 -44.12 8.54 -61.56
CA GLY A 840 -44.16 9.90 -61.22
C GLY A 840 -44.96 10.15 -59.91
N VAL A 841 -44.44 11.05 -59.13
CA VAL A 841 -45.11 12.21 -58.56
C VAL A 841 -46.02 12.02 -57.32
N SER A 842 -45.57 12.69 -56.29
CA SER A 842 -46.32 13.58 -55.33
C SER A 842 -47.22 12.88 -54.31
N GLY A 843 -47.25 13.26 -53.11
CA GLY A 843 -47.03 14.46 -52.40
C GLY A 843 -47.67 14.41 -51.02
N ARG A 844 -47.08 15.10 -50.09
CA ARG A 844 -47.76 15.89 -49.05
C ARG A 844 -48.78 15.19 -48.10
N ASP A 845 -48.77 15.35 -46.85
CA ASP A 845 -48.31 16.35 -45.89
C ASP A 845 -48.95 16.03 -44.54
N ARG A 846 -48.29 16.43 -43.51
CA ARG A 846 -48.74 17.00 -42.22
C ARG A 846 -49.17 16.14 -41.02
N THR A 847 -48.39 16.35 -40.01
CA THR A 847 -48.74 16.79 -38.62
C THR A 847 -49.55 15.80 -37.79
N GLY A 848 -49.20 15.62 -36.58
CA GLY A 848 -48.74 16.39 -35.48
C GLY A 848 -48.79 15.64 -34.18
N GLU A 849 -47.96 16.12 -33.36
CA GLU A 849 -48.05 16.29 -31.88
C GLU A 849 -48.41 15.16 -30.94
N THR A 850 -47.42 14.99 -30.12
CA THR A 850 -47.33 14.57 -28.71
C THR A 850 -48.61 14.78 -27.84
N PRO A 851 -48.73 14.15 -26.66
CA PRO A 851 -47.75 14.27 -25.60
C PRO A 851 -47.08 12.93 -25.12
#